data_85cb830cc6e45ce2b193e291a111d273
#
_entry.id   85cb830cc6e45ce2b193e291a111d273
#
_cell.length_a   1.000
_cell.length_b   1.000
_cell.length_c   1.000
_cell.angle_alpha   90.00
_cell.angle_beta   90.00
_cell.angle_gamma   90.00
#
_symmetry.space_group_name_H-M   'P 1'
#
loop_
_entity.id
_entity.type
_entity.pdbx_description
1 polymer ?
#
loop_
_entity_poly.entity_id
_entity_poly.type
_entity_poly.pdbx_seq_one_letter_code
_entity_poly.pdbx_strand_id
1 'polypeptide(L)'
;MRVSLTRLHLVTVEKRLLLVDGHSLAYRAFYALPVENFSTASGQATNAVYGFTSMLINLIKEEKPTHIATAFDVSRKTFRAEKFPEYKANRSATPDEFKSQMGYIFEAVSALGVRHFAMEGFEADDIIATISTHAADQGYEVLICTGDRDSFQLVTEQITVLYPKKGMTDLARMTPAAVEEKYGLTPAQYPDFAALRGDPSDNLPSVPGVGEKTATKWIQEYGSLAALLEQADEVGGKVGESLRAHLDPIRLNRELTQLRHDLSFGASVTELEWPGVDYAKLNALMDQLEIKALKEKAKILGGSSEQLSEAAPVVAPMDKATSHESTSAAVAQLLKGRKDPIALLAEVIDGSISAYAVAISESEIYTVVGKPEGEWLADSSLPKWVHGGKDFTRQHEVKGIAFDTELAGYLINPGGRNLEISDLSERYLGQSVTTSSEDLFSSFDGSLAAVIFTLVPVLSEEITKRDMQSLLTDMEIPTMIELAAMERDGIAVDKKKLNSLAEFFRGEVDRETQAAHKVAGREFNVGSPKQLQVILFDELGLPKTKKIKTGYTTDAESLETLFAKTSHPILAHLLRIRETTKLLTTIDGLLNAIAPDGRIHTTFQQTTTATGRLSSTDPNLQNIPVRTEEGRKIRDCFVAATPYVDLLTADYSQIEMRIMAHLSKDAALIAAFKSGEDLHTTVGAQVFGVKPSDVDAEMRRQIKAMSYGLAYGLSAFGLSQQLNLSPTEAAALMGSYFDRFGGIRDYLKSVVVEARDRGYTETILGRRRYLPDLNSENRQQREMAERMALNAPIQGSAADIMKVAMLNVARRINSEGLKSRLLLQVHDELIFEIAKGEADQLSALVKEEMGNAVALSLPLDVNIGIGKSWDLAAH
;
A
#
# COMPACT_ATOMS: atom_id res chain seq x y z
N MET A 1 8.80 -68.55 11.97
CA MET A 1 9.50 -67.29 12.27
C MET A 1 9.91 -66.63 10.95
N ARG A 2 9.12 -65.68 10.47
CA ARG A 2 9.49 -64.78 9.37
C ARG A 2 9.54 -63.38 9.95
N VAL A 3 10.75 -62.83 10.00
CA VAL A 3 11.00 -61.45 10.44
C VAL A 3 10.70 -60.55 9.23
N SER A 4 9.70 -59.68 9.37
CA SER A 4 9.35 -58.63 8.42
C SER A 4 10.37 -57.50 8.57
N LEU A 5 11.19 -57.28 7.56
CA LEU A 5 12.03 -56.08 7.45
C LEU A 5 11.16 -54.92 7.00
N THR A 6 10.85 -54.06 7.96
CA THR A 6 10.24 -52.74 7.71
C THR A 6 11.23 -51.90 6.93
N ARG A 7 10.92 -51.53 5.69
CA ARG A 7 11.67 -50.54 4.92
C ARG A 7 11.53 -49.17 5.59
N LEU A 8 12.63 -48.68 6.15
CA LEU A 8 12.78 -47.26 6.42
C LEU A 8 12.66 -46.51 5.08
N HIS A 9 11.63 -45.75 4.91
CA HIS A 9 11.58 -44.69 3.89
C HIS A 9 12.55 -43.57 4.35
N LEU A 10 13.73 -43.52 3.74
CA LEU A 10 14.57 -42.34 3.75
C LEU A 10 13.78 -41.26 3.01
N VAL A 11 13.39 -40.23 3.73
CA VAL A 11 12.89 -38.98 3.15
C VAL A 11 14.09 -38.42 2.36
N THR A 12 14.09 -38.55 1.04
CA THR A 12 15.05 -37.89 0.17
C THR A 12 14.67 -36.43 0.16
N VAL A 13 15.47 -35.60 0.80
CA VAL A 13 15.37 -34.14 0.67
C VAL A 13 15.54 -33.83 -0.82
N GLU A 14 14.52 -33.28 -1.48
CA GLU A 14 14.62 -32.87 -2.87
C GLU A 14 15.73 -31.83 -3.01
N LYS A 15 16.70 -32.08 -3.89
CA LYS A 15 17.82 -31.18 -4.12
C LYS A 15 17.36 -30.03 -5.00
N ARG A 16 17.23 -28.85 -4.44
CA ARG A 16 16.78 -27.62 -5.12
C ARG A 16 17.91 -26.61 -5.17
N LEU A 17 18.31 -26.17 -6.38
CA LEU A 17 19.30 -25.13 -6.61
C LEU A 17 18.63 -23.83 -7.04
N LEU A 18 18.91 -22.75 -6.34
CA LEU A 18 18.53 -21.39 -6.73
C LEU A 18 19.74 -20.64 -7.32
N LEU A 19 19.64 -20.23 -8.56
CA LEU A 19 20.62 -19.38 -9.24
C LEU A 19 20.06 -17.98 -9.44
N VAL A 20 20.86 -16.96 -9.11
CA VAL A 20 20.43 -15.58 -9.17
C VAL A 20 21.37 -14.76 -10.03
N ASP A 21 20.81 -14.06 -11.02
CA ASP A 21 21.49 -13.04 -11.78
C ASP A 21 21.67 -11.79 -10.90
N GLY A 22 22.87 -11.64 -10.38
CA GLY A 22 23.20 -10.61 -9.41
C GLY A 22 23.13 -9.20 -9.98
N HIS A 23 23.61 -9.00 -11.21
CA HIS A 23 23.55 -7.68 -11.85
C HIS A 23 22.12 -7.26 -12.18
N SER A 24 21.31 -8.17 -12.75
CA SER A 24 19.91 -7.92 -13.07
C SER A 24 19.10 -7.51 -11.84
N LEU A 25 19.27 -8.25 -10.73
CA LEU A 25 18.58 -7.93 -9.47
C LEU A 25 19.09 -6.61 -8.86
N ALA A 26 20.40 -6.38 -8.84
CA ALA A 26 21.00 -5.17 -8.29
C ALA A 26 20.57 -3.91 -9.05
N TYR A 27 20.58 -3.95 -10.39
CA TYR A 27 20.06 -2.84 -11.21
C TYR A 27 18.57 -2.61 -11.00
N ARG A 28 17.79 -3.67 -10.91
CA ARG A 28 16.36 -3.56 -10.62
C ARG A 28 16.11 -2.88 -9.27
N ALA A 29 16.85 -3.26 -8.23
CA ALA A 29 16.78 -2.65 -6.92
C ALA A 29 17.15 -1.15 -6.98
N PHE A 30 18.25 -0.84 -7.65
CA PHE A 30 18.73 0.53 -7.79
C PHE A 30 17.70 1.46 -8.43
N TYR A 31 17.04 1.02 -9.52
CA TYR A 31 16.06 1.84 -10.22
C TYR A 31 14.66 1.82 -9.60
N ALA A 32 14.34 0.83 -8.77
CA ALA A 32 13.06 0.76 -8.08
C ALA A 32 13.00 1.66 -6.83
N LEU A 33 14.14 1.91 -6.19
CA LEU A 33 14.25 2.66 -4.94
C LEU A 33 15.00 3.98 -5.18
N PRO A 34 14.42 5.14 -4.83
CA PRO A 34 15.10 6.44 -4.97
C PRO A 34 16.33 6.52 -4.06
N VAL A 35 17.48 6.93 -4.60
CA VAL A 35 18.75 7.09 -3.84
C VAL A 35 18.57 8.04 -2.66
N GLU A 36 17.76 9.08 -2.85
CA GLU A 36 17.48 10.12 -1.86
C GLU A 36 16.87 9.56 -0.55
N ASN A 37 16.22 8.39 -0.63
CA ASN A 37 15.59 7.75 0.52
C ASN A 37 16.42 6.63 1.12
N PHE A 38 17.56 6.29 0.50
CA PHE A 38 18.40 5.16 0.87
C PHE A 38 19.88 5.56 0.79
N SER A 39 20.31 6.32 1.79
CA SER A 39 21.72 6.72 1.95
C SER A 39 22.07 6.76 3.43
N THR A 40 23.35 6.46 3.77
CA THR A 40 23.87 6.65 5.13
C THR A 40 23.97 8.14 5.48
N ALA A 41 24.14 8.47 6.75
CA ALA A 41 24.42 9.82 7.23
C ALA A 41 25.67 10.45 6.55
N SER A 42 26.64 9.64 6.15
CA SER A 42 27.83 10.08 5.41
C SER A 42 27.60 10.29 3.92
N GLY A 43 26.36 10.03 3.40
CA GLY A 43 26.02 10.20 1.99
C GLY A 43 26.30 8.98 1.10
N GLN A 44 26.69 7.83 1.66
CA GLN A 44 26.84 6.57 0.90
C GLN A 44 25.44 6.08 0.47
N ALA A 45 25.21 5.95 -0.84
CA ALA A 45 23.98 5.37 -1.36
C ALA A 45 23.85 3.89 -0.96
N THR A 46 22.65 3.45 -0.56
CA THR A 46 22.37 2.09 -0.05
C THR A 46 21.14 1.44 -0.70
N ASN A 47 20.47 2.11 -1.62
CA ASN A 47 19.25 1.66 -2.27
C ASN A 47 19.41 0.32 -3.01
N ALA A 48 20.52 0.12 -3.76
CA ALA A 48 20.80 -1.13 -4.46
C ALA A 48 21.08 -2.26 -3.47
N VAL A 49 21.91 -2.03 -2.45
CA VAL A 49 22.20 -3.02 -1.41
C VAL A 49 20.95 -3.43 -0.67
N TYR A 50 20.16 -2.44 -0.23
CA TYR A 50 18.89 -2.69 0.48
C TYR A 50 17.94 -3.55 -0.36
N GLY A 51 17.63 -3.10 -1.58
CA GLY A 51 16.67 -3.78 -2.43
C GLY A 51 17.15 -5.17 -2.86
N PHE A 52 18.42 -5.30 -3.25
CA PHE A 52 19.03 -6.58 -3.63
C PHE A 52 18.98 -7.59 -2.47
N THR A 53 19.50 -7.19 -1.30
CA THR A 53 19.54 -8.06 -0.11
C THR A 53 18.13 -8.46 0.31
N SER A 54 17.19 -7.50 0.28
CA SER A 54 15.78 -7.76 0.59
C SER A 54 15.13 -8.76 -0.37
N MET A 55 15.41 -8.68 -1.68
CA MET A 55 14.92 -9.64 -2.67
C MET A 55 15.54 -11.01 -2.48
N LEU A 56 16.85 -11.08 -2.23
CA LEU A 56 17.56 -12.35 -2.03
C LEU A 56 17.06 -13.08 -0.77
N ILE A 57 16.83 -12.36 0.34
CA ILE A 57 16.22 -12.92 1.55
C ILE A 57 14.83 -13.51 1.24
N ASN A 58 13.98 -12.77 0.51
CA ASN A 58 12.66 -13.27 0.13
C ASN A 58 12.74 -14.52 -0.76
N LEU A 59 13.63 -14.53 -1.77
CA LEU A 59 13.83 -15.68 -2.64
C LEU A 59 14.24 -16.92 -1.85
N ILE A 60 15.19 -16.79 -0.90
CA ILE A 60 15.62 -17.91 -0.06
C ILE A 60 14.46 -18.39 0.81
N LYS A 61 13.67 -17.48 1.39
CA LYS A 61 12.50 -17.81 2.23
C LYS A 61 11.44 -18.57 1.44
N GLU A 62 11.05 -18.04 0.28
CA GLU A 62 9.94 -18.55 -0.52
C GLU A 62 10.31 -19.87 -1.23
N GLU A 63 11.50 -19.94 -1.83
CA GLU A 63 11.90 -21.08 -2.64
C GLU A 63 12.61 -22.19 -1.83
N LYS A 64 13.03 -21.90 -0.61
CA LYS A 64 13.68 -22.84 0.33
C LYS A 64 14.76 -23.70 -0.35
N PRO A 65 15.76 -23.09 -1.01
CA PRO A 65 16.77 -23.83 -1.74
C PRO A 65 17.69 -24.61 -0.81
N THR A 66 18.11 -25.80 -1.20
CA THR A 66 19.19 -26.54 -0.52
C THR A 66 20.56 -26.08 -0.99
N HIS A 67 20.64 -25.54 -2.22
CA HIS A 67 21.85 -25.04 -2.85
C HIS A 67 21.56 -23.68 -3.47
N ILE A 68 22.51 -22.75 -3.39
CA ILE A 68 22.31 -21.40 -3.90
C ILE A 68 23.63 -20.78 -4.39
N ALA A 69 23.54 -20.05 -5.52
CA ALA A 69 24.62 -19.20 -5.99
C ALA A 69 24.10 -17.97 -6.72
N THR A 70 24.96 -16.95 -6.81
CA THR A 70 24.74 -15.76 -7.62
C THR A 70 25.81 -15.64 -8.70
N ALA A 71 25.46 -15.09 -9.86
CA ALA A 71 26.41 -14.80 -10.94
C ALA A 71 26.44 -13.28 -11.21
N PHE A 72 27.64 -12.75 -11.49
CA PHE A 72 27.85 -11.33 -11.78
C PHE A 72 28.73 -11.15 -13.01
N ASP A 73 28.49 -10.07 -13.76
CA ASP A 73 29.35 -9.62 -14.85
C ASP A 73 30.64 -8.99 -14.30
N VAL A 74 31.79 -9.30 -14.84
CA VAL A 74 33.06 -8.67 -14.51
C VAL A 74 33.22 -7.34 -15.25
N SER A 75 32.96 -7.35 -16.55
CA SER A 75 33.16 -6.20 -17.41
C SER A 75 32.31 -6.30 -18.69
N ARG A 76 32.32 -5.21 -19.49
CA ARG A 76 31.69 -5.22 -20.83
C ARG A 76 32.56 -5.92 -21.90
N LYS A 77 33.77 -6.36 -21.56
CA LYS A 77 34.69 -7.06 -22.49
C LYS A 77 34.35 -8.57 -22.48
N THR A 78 33.43 -8.97 -23.33
CA THR A 78 32.96 -10.35 -23.45
C THR A 78 33.24 -10.83 -24.89
N PHE A 79 33.21 -12.15 -25.11
CA PHE A 79 33.35 -12.71 -26.46
C PHE A 79 32.30 -12.17 -27.44
N ARG A 80 31.11 -11.75 -26.92
CA ARG A 80 30.05 -11.12 -27.72
C ARG A 80 30.49 -9.74 -28.20
N ALA A 81 31.07 -8.93 -27.32
CA ALA A 81 31.58 -7.60 -27.66
C ALA A 81 32.83 -7.67 -28.57
N GLU A 82 33.65 -8.75 -28.49
CA GLU A 82 34.74 -9.00 -29.44
C GLU A 82 34.25 -9.31 -30.84
N LYS A 83 33.18 -10.10 -30.95
CA LYS A 83 32.56 -10.47 -32.25
C LYS A 83 31.73 -9.36 -32.86
N PHE A 84 31.04 -8.57 -32.02
CA PHE A 84 30.17 -7.46 -32.43
C PHE A 84 30.43 -6.25 -31.52
N PRO A 85 31.31 -5.33 -31.91
CA PRO A 85 31.68 -4.16 -31.09
C PRO A 85 30.51 -3.26 -30.68
N GLU A 86 29.43 -3.25 -31.47
CA GLU A 86 28.22 -2.50 -31.12
C GLU A 86 27.32 -3.21 -30.10
N TYR A 87 27.63 -4.46 -29.70
CA TYR A 87 26.88 -5.22 -28.70
C TYR A 87 26.78 -4.43 -27.37
N LYS A 88 25.57 -4.15 -26.91
CA LYS A 88 25.28 -3.36 -25.71
C LYS A 88 25.90 -1.94 -25.70
N ALA A 89 26.37 -1.41 -26.86
CA ALA A 89 26.98 -0.08 -26.93
C ALA A 89 26.00 1.08 -26.66
N ASN A 90 24.71 0.86 -26.85
CA ASN A 90 23.62 1.82 -26.57
C ASN A 90 23.29 1.93 -25.06
N ARG A 91 23.83 1.08 -24.19
CA ARG A 91 23.60 1.12 -22.74
C ARG A 91 24.37 2.30 -22.13
N SER A 92 23.67 3.12 -21.34
CA SER A 92 24.26 4.24 -20.58
C SER A 92 25.42 3.78 -19.69
N ALA A 93 26.29 4.71 -19.34
CA ALA A 93 27.32 4.45 -18.33
C ALA A 93 26.65 4.09 -17.00
N THR A 94 27.23 3.13 -16.29
CA THR A 94 26.77 2.73 -14.96
C THR A 94 26.89 3.92 -14.00
N PRO A 95 25.79 4.32 -13.30
CA PRO A 95 25.86 5.41 -12.31
C PRO A 95 26.91 5.18 -11.24
N ASP A 96 27.58 6.23 -10.81
CA ASP A 96 28.63 6.10 -9.79
C ASP A 96 28.06 5.71 -8.43
N GLU A 97 26.83 6.14 -8.12
CA GLU A 97 26.09 5.72 -6.94
C GLU A 97 25.81 4.21 -6.95
N PHE A 98 25.58 3.60 -8.11
CA PHE A 98 25.45 2.13 -8.22
C PHE A 98 26.80 1.44 -8.03
N LYS A 99 27.86 1.93 -8.70
CA LYS A 99 29.21 1.33 -8.59
C LYS A 99 29.72 1.31 -7.15
N SER A 100 29.44 2.38 -6.39
CA SER A 100 29.86 2.49 -4.98
C SER A 100 29.21 1.44 -4.08
N GLN A 101 28.11 0.83 -4.51
CA GLN A 101 27.36 -0.17 -3.73
C GLN A 101 27.74 -1.61 -4.05
N MET A 102 28.44 -1.87 -5.18
CA MET A 102 28.73 -3.25 -5.61
C MET A 102 29.56 -4.05 -4.59
N GLY A 103 30.54 -3.40 -3.95
CA GLY A 103 31.32 -4.03 -2.87
C GLY A 103 30.45 -4.51 -1.71
N TYR A 104 29.53 -3.68 -1.28
CA TYR A 104 28.59 -4.01 -0.21
C TYR A 104 27.57 -5.08 -0.61
N ILE A 105 27.19 -5.16 -1.91
CA ILE A 105 26.34 -6.26 -2.41
C ILE A 105 27.10 -7.59 -2.29
N PHE A 106 28.39 -7.64 -2.65
CA PHE A 106 29.19 -8.86 -2.49
C PHE A 106 29.36 -9.25 -1.02
N GLU A 107 29.56 -8.28 -0.14
CA GLU A 107 29.62 -8.52 1.31
C GLU A 107 28.28 -9.07 1.83
N ALA A 108 27.14 -8.51 1.40
CA ALA A 108 25.80 -9.00 1.78
C ALA A 108 25.55 -10.42 1.27
N VAL A 109 25.92 -10.73 0.01
CA VAL A 109 25.84 -12.08 -0.58
C VAL A 109 26.66 -13.08 0.26
N SER A 110 27.92 -12.71 0.59
CA SER A 110 28.78 -13.53 1.42
C SER A 110 28.22 -13.74 2.84
N ALA A 111 27.67 -12.68 3.46
CA ALA A 111 27.06 -12.74 4.78
C ALA A 111 25.78 -13.61 4.80
N LEU A 112 25.03 -13.64 3.70
CA LEU A 112 23.88 -14.53 3.53
C LEU A 112 24.29 -16.00 3.25
N GLY A 113 25.58 -16.31 3.26
CA GLY A 113 26.11 -17.66 2.98
C GLY A 113 25.97 -18.08 1.51
N VAL A 114 25.79 -17.13 0.61
CA VAL A 114 25.61 -17.39 -0.82
C VAL A 114 26.95 -17.23 -1.55
N ARG A 115 27.29 -18.24 -2.36
CA ARG A 115 28.48 -18.18 -3.19
C ARG A 115 28.21 -17.34 -4.44
N HIS A 116 29.18 -16.51 -4.85
CA HIS A 116 29.08 -15.73 -6.07
C HIS A 116 30.13 -16.13 -7.09
N PHE A 117 29.79 -16.04 -8.36
CA PHE A 117 30.66 -16.30 -9.49
C PHE A 117 30.74 -15.11 -10.42
N ALA A 118 31.93 -14.93 -11.00
CA ALA A 118 32.18 -13.95 -12.05
C ALA A 118 33.35 -14.45 -12.90
N MET A 119 33.30 -14.28 -14.22
CA MET A 119 34.31 -14.80 -15.13
C MET A 119 34.63 -13.77 -16.22
N GLU A 120 35.91 -13.46 -16.41
CA GLU A 120 36.34 -12.57 -17.50
C GLU A 120 36.05 -13.17 -18.87
N GLY A 121 35.58 -12.34 -19.79
CA GLY A 121 35.22 -12.74 -21.16
C GLY A 121 33.81 -13.32 -21.32
N PHE A 122 33.08 -13.59 -20.25
CA PHE A 122 31.72 -14.15 -20.24
C PHE A 122 30.76 -13.29 -19.42
N GLU A 123 29.48 -13.46 -19.70
CA GLU A 123 28.40 -12.78 -18.96
C GLU A 123 27.83 -13.69 -17.85
N ALA A 124 27.14 -13.09 -16.87
CA ALA A 124 26.48 -13.82 -15.79
C ALA A 124 25.53 -14.92 -16.30
N ASP A 125 24.83 -14.65 -17.41
CA ASP A 125 23.90 -15.59 -18.03
C ASP A 125 24.58 -16.86 -18.55
N ASP A 126 25.85 -16.77 -19.07
CA ASP A 126 26.62 -17.92 -19.51
C ASP A 126 27.04 -18.80 -18.31
N ILE A 127 27.39 -18.17 -17.17
CA ILE A 127 27.69 -18.85 -15.91
C ILE A 127 26.44 -19.58 -15.41
N ILE A 128 25.30 -18.91 -15.38
CA ILE A 128 24.01 -19.47 -14.97
C ILE A 128 23.62 -20.63 -15.88
N ALA A 129 23.76 -20.48 -17.20
CA ALA A 129 23.46 -21.53 -18.16
C ALA A 129 24.28 -22.79 -17.93
N THR A 130 25.57 -22.62 -17.67
CA THR A 130 26.47 -23.75 -17.41
C THR A 130 26.14 -24.47 -16.09
N ILE A 131 25.95 -23.70 -14.98
CA ILE A 131 25.64 -24.30 -13.67
C ILE A 131 24.27 -24.97 -13.70
N SER A 132 23.25 -24.31 -14.29
CA SER A 132 21.89 -24.86 -14.36
C SER A 132 21.81 -26.15 -15.13
N THR A 133 22.50 -26.25 -16.27
CA THR A 133 22.56 -27.45 -17.07
C THR A 133 23.23 -28.60 -16.31
N HIS A 134 24.42 -28.35 -15.72
CA HIS A 134 25.12 -29.37 -14.93
C HIS A 134 24.33 -29.82 -13.70
N ALA A 135 23.57 -28.92 -13.05
CA ALA A 135 22.74 -29.27 -11.91
C ALA A 135 21.51 -30.12 -12.33
N ALA A 136 20.86 -29.77 -13.43
CA ALA A 136 19.74 -30.54 -13.97
C ALA A 136 20.17 -31.95 -14.35
N ASP A 137 21.34 -32.09 -15.00
CA ASP A 137 21.93 -33.41 -15.36
C ASP A 137 22.23 -34.28 -14.11
N GLN A 138 22.43 -33.64 -12.92
CA GLN A 138 22.63 -34.32 -11.64
C GLN A 138 21.34 -34.53 -10.86
N GLY A 139 20.18 -34.21 -11.46
CA GLY A 139 18.86 -34.44 -10.88
C GLY A 139 18.41 -33.38 -9.86
N TYR A 140 18.97 -32.17 -9.91
CA TYR A 140 18.49 -31.04 -9.12
C TYR A 140 17.25 -30.40 -9.79
N GLU A 141 16.29 -29.97 -9.00
CA GLU A 141 15.35 -28.94 -9.41
C GLU A 141 16.07 -27.61 -9.42
N VAL A 142 16.06 -26.88 -10.54
CA VAL A 142 16.80 -25.62 -10.70
C VAL A 142 15.85 -24.47 -10.91
N LEU A 143 16.01 -23.43 -10.10
CA LEU A 143 15.30 -22.16 -10.19
C LEU A 143 16.29 -21.07 -10.59
N ILE A 144 16.02 -20.35 -11.67
CA ILE A 144 16.85 -19.23 -12.16
C ILE A 144 16.10 -17.92 -11.98
N CYS A 145 16.57 -17.04 -11.11
CA CYS A 145 15.98 -15.70 -10.95
C CYS A 145 16.76 -14.67 -11.77
N THR A 146 16.18 -14.23 -12.88
CA THR A 146 16.78 -13.24 -13.79
C THR A 146 15.70 -12.40 -14.49
N GLY A 147 16.03 -11.15 -14.81
CA GLY A 147 15.23 -10.29 -15.69
C GLY A 147 15.57 -10.43 -17.17
N ASP A 148 16.52 -11.27 -17.55
CA ASP A 148 16.88 -11.52 -18.93
C ASP A 148 16.01 -12.61 -19.56
N ARG A 149 15.44 -12.31 -20.72
CA ARG A 149 14.58 -13.25 -21.46
C ARG A 149 15.38 -14.32 -22.21
N ASP A 150 16.64 -14.08 -22.47
CA ASP A 150 17.48 -15.07 -23.15
C ASP A 150 17.65 -16.33 -22.30
N SER A 151 17.50 -16.22 -20.98
CA SER A 151 17.43 -17.36 -20.06
C SER A 151 16.23 -18.29 -20.30
N PHE A 152 15.20 -17.89 -21.08
CA PHE A 152 14.09 -18.80 -21.42
C PHE A 152 14.53 -20.00 -22.26
N GLN A 153 15.65 -19.90 -22.96
CA GLN A 153 16.25 -21.04 -23.67
C GLN A 153 16.72 -22.19 -22.76
N LEU A 154 16.89 -21.89 -21.44
CA LEU A 154 17.36 -22.86 -20.43
C LEU A 154 16.20 -23.65 -19.81
N VAL A 155 14.96 -23.23 -20.02
CA VAL A 155 13.77 -23.81 -19.38
C VAL A 155 13.58 -25.27 -19.84
N THR A 156 13.45 -26.18 -18.87
CA THR A 156 13.13 -27.60 -19.05
C THR A 156 12.17 -28.08 -17.96
N GLU A 157 11.87 -29.37 -17.89
CA GLU A 157 11.07 -29.91 -16.78
C GLU A 157 11.79 -29.79 -15.42
N GLN A 158 13.14 -29.69 -15.39
CA GLN A 158 13.94 -29.51 -14.19
C GLN A 158 14.35 -28.05 -13.95
N ILE A 159 14.33 -27.20 -14.99
CA ILE A 159 14.78 -25.80 -14.91
C ILE A 159 13.61 -24.86 -15.11
N THR A 160 13.28 -24.05 -14.09
CA THR A 160 12.25 -23.01 -14.14
C THR A 160 12.89 -21.64 -14.00
N VAL A 161 12.52 -20.68 -14.87
CA VAL A 161 12.97 -19.28 -14.73
C VAL A 161 11.93 -18.47 -13.94
N LEU A 162 12.38 -17.85 -12.85
CA LEU A 162 11.64 -16.89 -12.04
C LEU A 162 11.82 -15.49 -12.63
N TYR A 163 10.87 -15.09 -13.48
CA TYR A 163 10.96 -13.83 -14.22
C TYR A 163 10.21 -12.69 -13.52
N PRO A 164 10.89 -11.60 -13.12
CA PRO A 164 10.24 -10.49 -12.42
C PRO A 164 9.25 -9.71 -13.32
N LYS A 165 7.97 -9.63 -12.90
CA LYS A 165 6.91 -8.88 -13.59
C LYS A 165 6.91 -7.40 -13.22
N LYS A 166 6.35 -7.07 -12.05
CA LYS A 166 6.16 -5.69 -11.57
C LYS A 166 6.61 -5.57 -10.11
N GLY A 167 7.37 -4.52 -9.78
CA GLY A 167 7.92 -4.39 -8.42
C GLY A 167 9.06 -5.37 -8.11
N MET A 168 9.30 -5.64 -6.82
CA MET A 168 10.42 -6.45 -6.33
C MET A 168 10.05 -7.89 -5.95
N THR A 169 8.77 -8.22 -5.86
CA THR A 169 8.27 -9.48 -5.30
C THR A 169 7.41 -10.31 -6.26
N ASP A 170 6.84 -9.72 -7.31
CA ASP A 170 5.97 -10.45 -8.26
C ASP A 170 6.81 -11.17 -9.32
N LEU A 171 6.95 -12.49 -9.19
CA LEU A 171 7.73 -13.36 -10.09
C LEU A 171 6.83 -14.29 -10.90
N ALA A 172 7.00 -14.30 -12.23
CA ALA A 172 6.38 -15.30 -13.08
C ALA A 172 7.24 -16.56 -13.13
N ARG A 173 6.65 -17.72 -12.90
CA ARG A 173 7.31 -19.02 -13.12
C ARG A 173 7.21 -19.37 -14.60
N MET A 174 8.33 -19.32 -15.30
CA MET A 174 8.43 -19.67 -16.71
C MET A 174 8.84 -21.14 -16.81
N THR A 175 7.85 -21.99 -16.92
CA THR A 175 7.97 -23.42 -17.23
C THR A 175 7.88 -23.63 -18.75
N PRO A 176 8.18 -24.84 -19.31
CA PRO A 176 8.00 -25.09 -20.74
C PRO A 176 6.61 -24.70 -21.25
N ALA A 177 5.56 -25.06 -20.52
CA ALA A 177 4.18 -24.72 -20.85
C ALA A 177 3.94 -23.20 -20.83
N ALA A 178 4.50 -22.49 -19.85
CA ALA A 178 4.34 -21.03 -19.76
C ALA A 178 5.09 -20.28 -20.87
N VAL A 179 6.24 -20.79 -21.32
CA VAL A 179 6.95 -20.25 -22.49
C VAL A 179 6.14 -20.47 -23.75
N GLU A 180 5.60 -21.67 -23.93
CA GLU A 180 4.77 -22.03 -25.09
C GLU A 180 3.46 -21.22 -25.11
N GLU A 181 2.77 -21.09 -23.99
CA GLU A 181 1.56 -20.25 -23.88
C GLU A 181 1.84 -18.78 -24.27
N LYS A 182 2.97 -18.26 -23.83
CA LYS A 182 3.29 -16.85 -24.02
C LYS A 182 3.84 -16.51 -25.41
N TYR A 183 4.68 -17.38 -25.98
CA TYR A 183 5.40 -17.10 -27.24
C TYR A 183 4.96 -17.99 -28.40
N GLY A 184 4.18 -19.05 -28.14
CA GLY A 184 3.82 -20.07 -29.13
C GLY A 184 5.00 -20.93 -29.58
N LEU A 185 6.08 -21.00 -28.78
CA LEU A 185 7.35 -21.65 -29.11
C LEU A 185 7.86 -22.46 -27.92
N THR A 186 8.59 -23.55 -28.19
CA THR A 186 9.30 -24.25 -27.15
C THR A 186 10.51 -23.45 -26.64
N PRO A 187 10.98 -23.68 -25.42
CA PRO A 187 12.18 -23.03 -24.89
C PRO A 187 13.40 -23.16 -25.84
N ALA A 188 13.62 -24.30 -26.45
CA ALA A 188 14.72 -24.55 -27.39
C ALA A 188 14.65 -23.69 -28.66
N GLN A 189 13.44 -23.26 -29.05
CA GLN A 189 13.22 -22.36 -30.20
C GLN A 189 13.35 -20.88 -29.87
N TYR A 190 13.46 -20.54 -28.58
CA TYR A 190 13.51 -19.13 -28.15
C TYR A 190 14.71 -18.36 -28.73
N PRO A 191 15.95 -18.90 -28.79
CA PRO A 191 17.10 -18.20 -29.40
C PRO A 191 16.90 -17.93 -30.90
N ASP A 192 16.25 -18.82 -31.62
CA ASP A 192 15.92 -18.66 -33.03
C ASP A 192 14.92 -17.51 -33.26
N PHE A 193 13.92 -17.44 -32.43
CA PHE A 193 12.95 -16.36 -32.38
C PHE A 193 13.61 -15.01 -32.03
N ALA A 194 14.47 -14.97 -30.98
CA ALA A 194 15.19 -13.78 -30.56
C ALA A 194 16.12 -13.23 -31.66
N ALA A 195 16.80 -14.14 -32.37
CA ALA A 195 17.67 -13.76 -33.50
C ALA A 195 16.94 -13.10 -34.66
N LEU A 196 15.71 -13.53 -34.96
CA LEU A 196 14.87 -12.94 -36.02
C LEU A 196 14.29 -11.58 -35.60
N ARG A 197 13.80 -11.52 -34.36
CA ARG A 197 13.18 -10.30 -33.82
C ARG A 197 14.22 -9.20 -33.59
N GLY A 198 15.46 -9.57 -33.31
CA GLY A 198 16.48 -8.68 -32.75
C GLY A 198 16.21 -8.33 -31.30
N ASP A 199 17.17 -7.72 -30.64
CA ASP A 199 17.04 -7.19 -29.27
C ASP A 199 17.58 -5.76 -29.17
N PRO A 200 16.71 -4.74 -29.05
CA PRO A 200 17.15 -3.35 -28.90
C PRO A 200 17.95 -3.11 -27.61
N SER A 201 17.74 -3.93 -26.54
CA SER A 201 18.45 -3.77 -25.27
C SER A 201 19.92 -4.19 -25.39
N ASP A 202 20.20 -5.13 -26.27
CA ASP A 202 21.54 -5.64 -26.56
C ASP A 202 22.12 -5.08 -27.86
N ASN A 203 21.37 -4.13 -28.46
CA ASN A 203 21.72 -3.49 -29.73
C ASN A 203 21.82 -4.49 -30.91
N LEU A 204 21.06 -5.59 -30.82
CA LEU A 204 20.99 -6.55 -31.91
C LEU A 204 19.94 -6.11 -32.95
N PRO A 205 20.34 -5.97 -34.23
CA PRO A 205 19.44 -5.46 -35.28
C PRO A 205 18.28 -6.42 -35.57
N SER A 206 17.08 -5.87 -35.70
CA SER A 206 15.90 -6.61 -36.13
C SER A 206 15.85 -6.68 -37.66
N VAL A 207 15.18 -7.72 -38.18
CA VAL A 207 14.86 -7.78 -39.60
C VAL A 207 13.71 -6.82 -39.90
N PRO A 208 13.88 -5.84 -40.79
CA PRO A 208 12.83 -4.86 -41.09
C PRO A 208 11.51 -5.51 -41.54
N GLY A 209 10.42 -5.19 -40.84
CA GLY A 209 9.09 -5.74 -41.06
C GLY A 209 8.84 -7.09 -40.36
N VAL A 210 9.82 -7.66 -39.66
CA VAL A 210 9.68 -8.88 -38.88
C VAL A 210 9.57 -8.54 -37.40
N GLY A 211 8.35 -8.58 -36.86
CA GLY A 211 8.06 -8.45 -35.43
C GLY A 211 7.80 -9.82 -34.78
N GLU A 212 7.44 -9.81 -33.49
CA GLU A 212 7.18 -11.05 -32.71
C GLU A 212 6.26 -12.04 -33.44
N LYS A 213 5.13 -11.59 -33.97
CA LYS A 213 4.15 -12.45 -34.65
C LYS A 213 4.73 -13.13 -35.90
N THR A 214 5.53 -12.41 -36.68
CA THR A 214 6.14 -12.96 -37.91
C THR A 214 7.24 -13.93 -37.56
N ALA A 215 8.11 -13.59 -36.60
CA ALA A 215 9.17 -14.45 -36.13
C ALA A 215 8.61 -15.76 -35.55
N THR A 216 7.59 -15.67 -34.66
CA THR A 216 6.92 -16.86 -34.12
C THR A 216 6.35 -17.74 -35.22
N LYS A 217 5.60 -17.15 -36.18
CA LYS A 217 5.00 -17.89 -37.30
C LYS A 217 6.05 -18.63 -38.11
N TRP A 218 7.17 -17.99 -38.43
CA TRP A 218 8.23 -18.61 -39.21
C TRP A 218 8.90 -19.77 -38.47
N ILE A 219 9.21 -19.59 -37.18
CA ILE A 219 9.80 -20.67 -36.41
C ILE A 219 8.83 -21.84 -36.25
N GLN A 220 7.53 -21.60 -36.14
CA GLN A 220 6.52 -22.67 -36.11
C GLN A 220 6.41 -23.38 -37.47
N GLU A 221 6.45 -22.62 -38.59
CA GLU A 221 6.28 -23.13 -39.93
C GLU A 221 7.50 -23.94 -40.42
N TYR A 222 8.72 -23.44 -40.15
CA TYR A 222 9.98 -24.05 -40.59
C TYR A 222 10.65 -24.93 -39.51
N GLY A 223 10.15 -24.91 -38.29
CA GLY A 223 10.68 -25.68 -37.17
C GLY A 223 11.90 -25.07 -36.49
N SER A 224 12.80 -24.42 -37.24
CA SER A 224 14.01 -23.76 -36.72
C SER A 224 14.44 -22.60 -37.62
N LEU A 225 15.29 -21.72 -37.08
CA LEU A 225 15.94 -20.68 -37.89
C LEU A 225 16.82 -21.23 -38.97
N ALA A 226 17.54 -22.32 -38.72
CA ALA A 226 18.40 -22.96 -39.72
C ALA A 226 17.61 -23.40 -40.94
N ALA A 227 16.48 -24.09 -40.73
CA ALA A 227 15.60 -24.53 -41.82
C ALA A 227 14.94 -23.34 -42.55
N LEU A 228 14.57 -22.26 -41.84
CA LEU A 228 14.08 -21.03 -42.46
C LEU A 228 15.13 -20.39 -43.38
N LEU A 229 16.39 -20.33 -42.93
CA LEU A 229 17.48 -19.71 -43.70
C LEU A 229 17.86 -20.54 -44.93
N GLU A 230 17.77 -21.86 -44.88
CA GLU A 230 17.96 -22.79 -46.03
C GLU A 230 16.84 -22.58 -47.07
N GLN A 231 15.65 -22.23 -46.65
CA GLN A 231 14.46 -22.05 -47.52
C GLN A 231 14.09 -20.54 -47.69
N ALA A 232 15.04 -19.64 -47.45
CA ALA A 232 14.80 -18.18 -47.45
C ALA A 232 14.28 -17.68 -48.84
N ASP A 233 14.61 -18.39 -49.94
CA ASP A 233 14.13 -18.07 -51.27
C ASP A 233 12.65 -18.39 -51.48
N GLU A 234 12.09 -19.30 -50.70
CA GLU A 234 10.66 -19.65 -50.75
C GLU A 234 9.77 -18.69 -50.01
N VAL A 235 10.35 -17.84 -49.09
CA VAL A 235 9.60 -16.86 -48.34
C VAL A 235 9.21 -15.69 -49.25
N GLY A 236 7.92 -15.60 -49.55
CA GLY A 236 7.38 -14.58 -50.47
C GLY A 236 7.19 -13.18 -49.86
N GLY A 237 6.98 -12.19 -50.72
CA GLY A 237 6.62 -10.82 -50.35
C GLY A 237 7.78 -9.99 -49.76
N LYS A 238 7.48 -8.74 -49.42
CA LYS A 238 8.48 -7.79 -48.89
C LYS A 238 9.27 -8.27 -47.67
N VAL A 239 8.63 -9.04 -46.79
CA VAL A 239 9.30 -9.60 -45.59
C VAL A 239 10.30 -10.70 -45.96
N GLY A 240 10.04 -11.49 -47.02
CA GLY A 240 10.98 -12.47 -47.56
C GLY A 240 12.18 -11.79 -48.24
N GLU A 241 11.94 -10.70 -48.97
CA GLU A 241 13.05 -9.86 -49.50
C GLU A 241 13.92 -9.31 -48.36
N SER A 242 13.28 -8.84 -47.29
CA SER A 242 13.95 -8.32 -46.12
C SER A 242 14.76 -9.42 -45.39
N LEU A 243 14.23 -10.63 -45.27
CA LEU A 243 14.91 -11.80 -44.70
C LEU A 243 16.21 -12.09 -45.51
N ARG A 244 16.11 -12.22 -46.82
CA ARG A 244 17.27 -12.48 -47.69
C ARG A 244 18.34 -11.40 -47.65
N ALA A 245 17.93 -10.15 -47.46
CA ALA A 245 18.88 -9.02 -47.35
C ALA A 245 19.61 -9.00 -45.96
N HIS A 246 19.13 -9.74 -44.96
CA HIS A 246 19.67 -9.71 -43.58
C HIS A 246 20.17 -11.09 -43.08
N LEU A 247 20.49 -12.02 -43.96
CA LEU A 247 20.92 -13.39 -43.56
C LEU A 247 22.14 -13.38 -42.63
N ASP A 248 23.18 -12.59 -42.93
CA ASP A 248 24.40 -12.52 -42.10
C ASP A 248 24.16 -11.86 -40.72
N PRO A 249 23.46 -10.71 -40.62
CA PRO A 249 23.03 -10.18 -39.32
C PRO A 249 22.21 -11.18 -38.47
N ILE A 250 21.30 -11.95 -39.10
CA ILE A 250 20.49 -12.95 -38.40
C ILE A 250 21.37 -14.08 -37.84
N ARG A 251 22.31 -14.58 -38.65
CA ARG A 251 23.27 -15.61 -38.18
C ARG A 251 24.09 -15.11 -37.01
N LEU A 252 24.58 -13.88 -37.11
CA LEU A 252 25.33 -13.24 -36.02
C LEU A 252 24.45 -13.10 -34.77
N ASN A 253 23.22 -12.57 -34.90
CA ASN A 253 22.28 -12.49 -33.76
C ASN A 253 22.08 -13.84 -33.11
N ARG A 254 21.89 -14.92 -33.93
CA ARG A 254 21.68 -16.27 -33.39
C ARG A 254 22.88 -16.79 -32.60
N GLU A 255 24.11 -16.46 -33.04
CA GLU A 255 25.33 -16.78 -32.30
C GLU A 255 25.44 -15.99 -30.99
N LEU A 256 25.09 -14.71 -31.00
CA LEU A 256 25.19 -13.83 -29.82
C LEU A 256 24.10 -14.10 -28.78
N THR A 257 22.89 -14.54 -29.19
CA THR A 257 21.81 -14.91 -28.25
C THR A 257 22.00 -16.33 -27.66
N GLN A 258 22.87 -17.14 -28.22
CA GLN A 258 23.14 -18.47 -27.67
C GLN A 258 23.96 -18.36 -26.38
N LEU A 259 23.44 -18.92 -25.29
CA LEU A 259 24.18 -19.03 -24.04
C LEU A 259 25.21 -20.17 -24.08
N ARG A 260 26.32 -19.98 -23.37
CA ARG A 260 27.37 -21.01 -23.23
C ARG A 260 27.03 -21.96 -22.09
N HIS A 261 27.25 -23.25 -22.30
CA HIS A 261 26.97 -24.32 -21.34
C HIS A 261 28.22 -25.08 -20.89
N ASP A 262 29.38 -24.67 -21.38
CA ASP A 262 30.65 -25.40 -21.30
C ASP A 262 31.74 -24.63 -20.53
N LEU A 263 31.39 -23.70 -19.66
CA LEU A 263 32.39 -22.95 -18.90
C LEU A 263 32.98 -23.80 -17.78
N SER A 264 34.30 -23.63 -17.57
CA SER A 264 35.02 -24.29 -16.48
C SER A 264 35.27 -23.32 -15.33
N PHE A 265 34.52 -23.47 -14.24
CA PHE A 265 34.82 -22.79 -12.99
C PHE A 265 35.05 -23.85 -11.92
N GLY A 266 36.10 -23.77 -11.19
CA GLY A 266 36.63 -24.76 -10.26
C GLY A 266 35.71 -25.09 -9.05
N ALA A 267 34.41 -25.24 -9.27
CA ALA A 267 33.43 -25.59 -8.25
C ALA A 267 32.42 -26.62 -8.80
N SER A 268 32.07 -27.61 -7.98
CA SER A 268 31.00 -28.58 -8.27
C SER A 268 29.65 -28.04 -7.74
N VAL A 269 28.55 -28.54 -8.29
CA VAL A 269 27.20 -28.18 -7.80
C VAL A 269 26.99 -28.53 -6.32
N THR A 270 27.61 -29.60 -5.85
CA THR A 270 27.56 -30.03 -4.44
C THR A 270 28.23 -29.05 -3.48
N GLU A 271 29.15 -28.21 -3.96
CA GLU A 271 29.79 -27.17 -3.14
C GLU A 271 28.94 -25.90 -3.01
N LEU A 272 27.77 -25.87 -3.65
CA LEU A 272 26.82 -24.77 -3.58
C LEU A 272 25.77 -24.96 -2.48
N GLU A 273 25.92 -26.03 -1.66
CA GLU A 273 25.05 -26.25 -0.50
C GLU A 273 24.99 -24.98 0.36
N TRP A 274 23.80 -24.56 0.71
CA TRP A 274 23.60 -23.33 1.49
C TRP A 274 23.90 -23.55 2.96
N PRO A 275 24.96 -22.92 3.51
CA PRO A 275 25.36 -23.12 4.90
C PRO A 275 24.51 -22.34 5.92
N GLY A 276 23.55 -21.51 5.44
CA GLY A 276 22.83 -20.56 6.27
C GLY A 276 23.49 -19.19 6.35
N VAL A 277 22.91 -18.29 7.13
CA VAL A 277 23.32 -16.87 7.26
C VAL A 277 24.40 -16.70 8.31
N ASP A 278 25.47 -15.97 7.99
CA ASP A 278 26.45 -15.45 8.96
C ASP A 278 25.89 -14.11 9.52
N TYR A 279 25.10 -14.23 10.59
CA TYR A 279 24.46 -13.06 11.20
C TYR A 279 25.45 -12.05 11.79
N ALA A 280 26.63 -12.47 12.21
CA ALA A 280 27.64 -11.55 12.73
C ALA A 280 28.13 -10.60 11.62
N LYS A 281 28.48 -11.16 10.46
CA LYS A 281 28.89 -10.36 9.30
C LYS A 281 27.73 -9.53 8.73
N LEU A 282 26.54 -10.12 8.62
CA LEU A 282 25.36 -9.41 8.10
C LEU A 282 25.02 -8.21 8.98
N ASN A 283 24.97 -8.40 10.31
CA ASN A 283 24.64 -7.32 11.23
C ASN A 283 25.71 -6.21 11.22
N ALA A 284 27.00 -6.56 11.16
CA ALA A 284 28.07 -5.57 11.05
C ALA A 284 27.95 -4.73 9.78
N LEU A 285 27.68 -5.37 8.63
CA LEU A 285 27.46 -4.68 7.37
C LEU A 285 26.21 -3.79 7.42
N MET A 286 25.09 -4.29 7.97
CA MET A 286 23.86 -3.51 8.09
C MET A 286 24.01 -2.33 9.06
N ASP A 287 24.83 -2.44 10.11
CA ASP A 287 25.16 -1.32 10.99
C ASP A 287 26.02 -0.27 10.27
N GLN A 288 27.02 -0.70 9.52
CA GLN A 288 27.87 0.18 8.72
C GLN A 288 27.07 0.97 7.69
N LEU A 289 26.05 0.35 7.08
CA LEU A 289 25.20 0.96 6.07
C LEU A 289 23.92 1.59 6.64
N GLU A 290 23.75 1.57 7.97
CA GLU A 290 22.58 2.11 8.69
C GLU A 290 21.24 1.46 8.26
N ILE A 291 21.27 0.19 7.80
CA ILE A 291 20.11 -0.54 7.28
C ILE A 291 19.54 -1.49 8.35
N LYS A 292 18.91 -0.95 9.38
CA LYS A 292 18.35 -1.77 10.49
C LYS A 292 17.28 -2.76 10.06
N ALA A 293 16.42 -2.40 9.10
CA ALA A 293 15.30 -3.22 8.66
C ALA A 293 15.71 -4.58 8.07
N LEU A 294 16.88 -4.69 7.44
CA LEU A 294 17.36 -5.96 6.87
C LEU A 294 17.89 -6.93 7.92
N LYS A 295 18.33 -6.47 9.09
CA LYS A 295 18.72 -7.35 10.19
C LYS A 295 17.53 -8.18 10.67
N GLU A 296 16.40 -7.51 10.89
CA GLU A 296 15.17 -8.19 11.30
C GLU A 296 14.65 -9.11 10.19
N LYS A 297 14.66 -8.63 8.95
CA LYS A 297 14.22 -9.43 7.82
C LYS A 297 15.03 -10.70 7.60
N ALA A 298 16.34 -10.67 7.83
CA ALA A 298 17.21 -11.84 7.65
C ALA A 298 16.99 -12.94 8.71
N LYS A 299 16.49 -12.61 9.91
CA LYS A 299 16.18 -13.60 10.96
C LYS A 299 15.20 -14.68 10.50
N ILE A 300 14.37 -14.36 9.51
CA ILE A 300 13.43 -15.28 8.87
C ILE A 300 14.10 -16.52 8.24
N LEU A 301 15.39 -16.43 7.87
CA LEU A 301 16.08 -17.48 7.15
C LEU A 301 16.56 -18.64 8.03
N GLY A 302 16.55 -18.49 9.36
CA GLY A 302 17.01 -19.51 10.30
C GLY A 302 18.50 -19.85 10.12
N GLY A 303 19.20 -20.17 11.20
CA GLY A 303 20.60 -20.63 11.18
C GLY A 303 21.02 -20.88 12.62
N SER A 304 21.92 -21.84 12.85
CA SER A 304 22.36 -22.31 14.15
C SER A 304 22.71 -21.17 15.11
N SER A 305 21.91 -21.04 16.14
CA SER A 305 22.01 -20.01 17.20
C SER A 305 23.11 -20.30 18.22
N GLU A 306 24.36 -20.47 17.84
CA GLU A 306 25.44 -20.69 18.82
C GLU A 306 26.26 -19.45 19.21
N GLN A 307 25.95 -18.24 18.67
CA GLN A 307 26.65 -17.00 19.02
C GLN A 307 25.74 -15.78 19.13
N LEU A 308 24.72 -15.83 19.96
CA LEU A 308 24.03 -14.65 20.46
C LEU A 308 24.08 -14.65 21.98
N SER A 309 25.18 -14.20 22.56
CA SER A 309 25.23 -13.80 23.96
C SER A 309 25.28 -12.29 24.05
N GLU A 310 24.13 -11.66 24.30
CA GLU A 310 23.89 -10.72 25.39
C GLU A 310 22.45 -10.15 25.32
N ALA A 311 21.69 -10.53 26.33
CA ALA A 311 20.59 -9.82 26.98
C ALA A 311 19.32 -9.46 26.18
N ALA A 312 18.50 -10.46 25.84
CA ALA A 312 17.07 -10.40 26.09
C ALA A 312 16.64 -11.76 26.67
N PRO A 313 15.67 -11.84 27.58
CA PRO A 313 15.26 -13.12 28.11
C PRO A 313 14.71 -14.01 26.99
N VAL A 314 15.37 -15.12 26.72
CA VAL A 314 14.90 -16.16 25.81
C VAL A 314 13.63 -16.74 26.43
N VAL A 315 12.48 -16.31 25.89
CA VAL A 315 11.23 -17.02 26.13
C VAL A 315 11.33 -18.34 25.36
N ALA A 316 11.20 -19.46 26.04
CA ALA A 316 11.23 -20.79 25.43
C ALA A 316 10.22 -20.88 24.26
N PRO A 317 10.48 -21.71 23.22
CA PRO A 317 9.50 -21.95 22.17
C PRO A 317 8.17 -22.33 22.86
N MET A 318 7.07 -21.71 22.41
CA MET A 318 5.75 -22.08 22.90
C MET A 318 5.59 -23.60 22.74
N ASP A 319 5.45 -24.32 23.83
CA ASP A 319 5.06 -25.73 23.77
C ASP A 319 3.83 -25.80 22.87
N LYS A 320 3.83 -26.77 21.94
CA LYS A 320 2.75 -26.88 20.93
C LYS A 320 1.42 -26.84 21.65
N ALA A 321 0.66 -25.79 21.46
CA ALA A 321 -0.68 -25.67 22.00
C ALA A 321 -1.53 -26.84 21.51
N THR A 322 -2.24 -27.50 22.43
CA THR A 322 -3.10 -28.63 22.10
C THR A 322 -4.39 -28.09 21.48
N SER A 323 -4.57 -28.32 20.17
CA SER A 323 -5.81 -27.98 19.48
C SER A 323 -6.80 -29.14 19.53
N HIS A 324 -8.03 -28.85 19.93
CA HIS A 324 -9.15 -29.77 19.98
C HIS A 324 -10.18 -29.37 18.92
N GLU A 325 -10.41 -30.24 17.94
CA GLU A 325 -11.60 -30.08 17.09
C GLU A 325 -12.85 -30.20 17.97
N SER A 326 -13.78 -29.26 17.81
CA SER A 326 -14.96 -29.18 18.69
C SER A 326 -16.21 -28.74 17.90
N THR A 327 -17.32 -28.69 18.59
CA THR A 327 -18.60 -28.15 18.09
C THR A 327 -18.97 -26.88 18.83
N SER A 328 -19.77 -25.99 18.20
CA SER A 328 -20.25 -24.78 18.86
C SER A 328 -20.98 -25.08 20.19
N ALA A 329 -21.75 -26.18 20.26
CA ALA A 329 -22.43 -26.58 21.48
C ALA A 329 -21.46 -27.01 22.58
N ALA A 330 -20.40 -27.74 22.26
CA ALA A 330 -19.38 -28.15 23.22
C ALA A 330 -18.59 -26.95 23.77
N VAL A 331 -18.20 -26.01 22.92
CA VAL A 331 -17.57 -24.75 23.29
C VAL A 331 -18.50 -23.92 24.18
N ALA A 332 -19.78 -23.81 23.86
CA ALA A 332 -20.75 -23.08 24.66
C ALA A 332 -20.90 -23.72 26.07
N GLN A 333 -20.86 -25.06 26.19
CA GLN A 333 -20.91 -25.75 27.46
C GLN A 333 -19.61 -25.54 28.26
N LEU A 334 -18.46 -25.57 27.63
CA LEU A 334 -17.14 -25.30 28.21
C LEU A 334 -17.07 -23.92 28.84
N LEU A 335 -17.62 -22.91 28.14
CA LEU A 335 -17.56 -21.51 28.57
C LEU A 335 -18.64 -21.11 29.55
N LYS A 336 -19.59 -22.00 29.82
CA LYS A 336 -20.72 -21.69 30.73
C LYS A 336 -20.24 -21.37 32.15
N GLY A 337 -20.47 -20.12 32.57
CA GLY A 337 -20.11 -19.65 33.92
C GLY A 337 -18.61 -19.32 34.09
N ARG A 338 -17.81 -19.39 33.02
CA ARG A 338 -16.41 -18.98 33.06
C ARG A 338 -16.30 -17.46 33.27
N LYS A 339 -15.29 -17.04 34.05
CA LYS A 339 -14.96 -15.63 34.32
C LYS A 339 -13.54 -15.25 33.87
N ASP A 340 -12.68 -16.27 33.68
CA ASP A 340 -11.34 -16.05 33.16
C ASP A 340 -11.40 -15.68 31.67
N PRO A 341 -10.50 -14.84 31.17
CA PRO A 341 -10.48 -14.43 29.77
C PRO A 341 -10.41 -15.60 28.78
N ILE A 342 -10.93 -15.39 27.60
CA ILE A 342 -10.74 -16.27 26.45
C ILE A 342 -10.17 -15.47 25.30
N ALA A 343 -9.33 -16.08 24.47
CA ALA A 343 -8.96 -15.50 23.18
C ALA A 343 -9.85 -16.08 22.08
N LEU A 344 -10.32 -15.22 21.19
CA LEU A 344 -11.27 -15.55 20.13
C LEU A 344 -10.72 -15.08 18.79
N LEU A 345 -10.62 -15.99 17.82
CA LEU A 345 -10.20 -15.73 16.44
C LEU A 345 -11.22 -16.32 15.46
N ALA A 346 -11.52 -15.62 14.36
CA ALA A 346 -12.41 -16.11 13.31
C ALA A 346 -11.73 -16.11 11.95
N GLU A 347 -12.15 -17.08 11.12
CA GLU A 347 -11.97 -17.03 9.68
C GLU A 347 -13.26 -16.51 9.04
N VAL A 348 -13.14 -15.50 8.20
CA VAL A 348 -14.28 -14.92 7.47
C VAL A 348 -14.08 -15.15 5.98
N ILE A 349 -15.01 -15.87 5.36
CA ILE A 349 -15.05 -16.14 3.92
C ILE A 349 -16.35 -15.54 3.37
N ASP A 350 -16.23 -14.74 2.32
CA ASP A 350 -17.37 -14.06 1.68
C ASP A 350 -18.29 -13.30 2.68
N GLY A 351 -17.65 -12.64 3.66
CA GLY A 351 -18.34 -11.87 4.69
C GLY A 351 -19.08 -12.71 5.74
N SER A 352 -18.85 -14.04 5.79
CA SER A 352 -19.43 -14.93 6.78
C SER A 352 -18.36 -15.71 7.53
N ILE A 353 -18.56 -15.93 8.84
CA ILE A 353 -17.65 -16.76 9.64
C ILE A 353 -17.78 -18.20 9.18
N SER A 354 -16.68 -18.76 8.64
CA SER A 354 -16.55 -20.15 8.20
C SER A 354 -16.01 -21.08 9.28
N ALA A 355 -15.12 -20.56 10.12
CA ALA A 355 -14.52 -21.24 11.25
C ALA A 355 -14.14 -20.25 12.35
N TYR A 356 -13.99 -20.73 13.58
CA TYR A 356 -13.45 -19.93 14.67
C TYR A 356 -12.68 -20.80 15.67
N ALA A 357 -11.78 -20.16 16.40
CA ALA A 357 -11.03 -20.80 17.49
C ALA A 357 -11.21 -20.02 18.79
N VAL A 358 -11.34 -20.76 19.88
CA VAL A 358 -11.35 -20.24 21.24
C VAL A 358 -10.17 -20.83 21.98
N ALA A 359 -9.22 -20.01 22.41
CA ALA A 359 -8.20 -20.42 23.36
C ALA A 359 -8.65 -20.04 24.77
N ILE A 360 -8.53 -21.00 25.69
CA ILE A 360 -8.85 -20.82 27.11
C ILE A 360 -7.58 -20.66 27.97
N SER A 361 -6.42 -20.90 27.37
CA SER A 361 -5.08 -20.66 27.90
C SER A 361 -4.09 -20.55 26.72
N GLU A 362 -2.82 -20.30 27.02
CA GLU A 362 -1.73 -20.31 26.02
C GLU A 362 -1.51 -21.69 25.38
N SER A 363 -1.99 -22.77 26.01
CA SER A 363 -1.73 -24.15 25.60
C SER A 363 -2.99 -24.92 25.19
N GLU A 364 -4.20 -24.39 25.34
CA GLU A 364 -5.45 -25.12 25.12
C GLU A 364 -6.41 -24.35 24.25
N ILE A 365 -6.69 -24.91 23.06
CA ILE A 365 -7.46 -24.28 21.96
C ILE A 365 -8.57 -25.22 21.53
N TYR A 366 -9.74 -24.65 21.25
CA TYR A 366 -10.88 -25.33 20.64
C TYR A 366 -11.21 -24.71 19.30
N THR A 367 -11.05 -25.49 18.21
CA THR A 367 -11.35 -25.08 16.85
C THR A 367 -12.68 -25.65 16.40
N VAL A 368 -13.51 -24.79 15.81
CA VAL A 368 -14.86 -25.12 15.36
C VAL A 368 -15.04 -24.68 13.91
N VAL A 369 -15.46 -25.62 13.05
CA VAL A 369 -15.90 -25.29 11.70
C VAL A 369 -17.36 -24.84 11.77
N GLY A 370 -17.66 -23.65 11.27
CA GLY A 370 -18.99 -23.06 11.27
C GLY A 370 -19.09 -21.83 12.18
N LYS A 371 -20.32 -21.34 12.36
CA LYS A 371 -20.60 -20.11 13.12
C LYS A 371 -20.59 -20.37 14.62
N PRO A 372 -20.14 -19.38 15.42
CA PRO A 372 -20.23 -19.49 16.88
C PRO A 372 -21.70 -19.38 17.31
N GLU A 373 -22.10 -20.23 18.27
CA GLU A 373 -23.44 -20.26 18.85
C GLU A 373 -23.34 -20.26 20.39
N GLY A 374 -24.36 -19.68 21.03
CA GLY A 374 -24.53 -19.71 22.48
C GLY A 374 -24.51 -18.36 23.16
N GLU A 375 -25.03 -18.29 24.37
CA GLU A 375 -25.19 -17.06 25.17
C GLU A 375 -23.84 -16.44 25.60
N TRP A 376 -22.75 -17.22 25.56
CA TRP A 376 -21.43 -16.76 25.97
C TRP A 376 -20.89 -15.57 25.14
N LEU A 377 -21.32 -15.44 23.88
CA LEU A 377 -20.96 -14.31 23.05
C LEU A 377 -21.48 -12.99 23.64
N ALA A 378 -22.76 -12.97 24.09
CA ALA A 378 -23.42 -11.81 24.67
C ALA A 378 -23.15 -11.64 26.19
N ASP A 379 -22.42 -12.57 26.83
CA ASP A 379 -22.04 -12.46 28.24
C ASP A 379 -20.95 -11.41 28.44
N SER A 380 -21.32 -10.27 28.99
CA SER A 380 -20.38 -9.19 29.30
C SER A 380 -19.44 -9.49 30.45
N SER A 381 -19.74 -10.50 31.26
CA SER A 381 -18.91 -10.93 32.42
C SER A 381 -17.79 -11.89 32.03
N LEU A 382 -17.80 -12.42 30.81
CA LEU A 382 -16.73 -13.22 30.23
C LEU A 382 -15.82 -12.31 29.38
N PRO A 383 -14.59 -11.97 29.82
CA PRO A 383 -13.69 -11.14 29.06
C PRO A 383 -13.23 -11.87 27.78
N LYS A 384 -13.30 -11.19 26.66
CA LYS A 384 -12.86 -11.70 25.36
C LYS A 384 -11.68 -10.88 24.85
N TRP A 385 -10.60 -11.56 24.52
CA TRP A 385 -9.44 -11.01 23.84
C TRP A 385 -9.52 -11.40 22.37
N VAL A 386 -9.43 -10.43 21.48
CA VAL A 386 -9.61 -10.64 20.05
C VAL A 386 -8.45 -10.06 19.26
N HIS A 387 -8.39 -10.41 17.99
CA HIS A 387 -7.59 -9.73 16.98
C HIS A 387 -8.50 -9.37 15.81
N GLY A 388 -8.65 -8.07 15.52
CA GLY A 388 -9.56 -7.60 14.48
C GLY A 388 -11.02 -7.99 14.76
N GLY A 389 -11.51 -7.74 15.99
CA GLY A 389 -12.83 -8.18 16.45
C GLY A 389 -14.04 -7.66 15.69
N LYS A 390 -13.85 -6.76 14.71
CA LYS A 390 -14.94 -6.14 13.93
C LYS A 390 -15.77 -7.15 13.15
N ASP A 391 -15.15 -8.14 12.53
CA ASP A 391 -15.86 -9.15 11.74
C ASP A 391 -16.78 -10.02 12.58
N PHE A 392 -16.40 -10.32 13.82
CA PHE A 392 -17.26 -10.99 14.78
C PHE A 392 -18.47 -10.13 15.16
N THR A 393 -18.21 -8.87 15.51
CA THR A 393 -19.25 -7.94 15.99
C THR A 393 -20.22 -7.55 14.88
N ARG A 394 -19.81 -7.61 13.61
CA ARG A 394 -20.69 -7.40 12.47
C ARG A 394 -21.76 -8.49 12.32
N GLN A 395 -21.46 -9.72 12.68
CA GLN A 395 -22.33 -10.88 12.48
C GLN A 395 -23.09 -11.31 13.74
N HIS A 396 -22.52 -11.01 14.91
CA HIS A 396 -23.05 -11.45 16.20
C HIS A 396 -23.07 -10.32 17.23
N GLU A 397 -24.02 -10.36 18.15
CA GLU A 397 -23.97 -9.52 19.33
C GLU A 397 -22.87 -10.03 20.27
N VAL A 398 -21.73 -9.37 20.30
CA VAL A 398 -20.60 -9.73 21.15
C VAL A 398 -20.41 -8.69 22.25
N LYS A 399 -20.47 -9.12 23.51
CA LYS A 399 -20.19 -8.29 24.68
C LYS A 399 -18.95 -8.77 25.43
N GLY A 400 -18.35 -7.88 26.22
CA GLY A 400 -17.19 -8.24 27.06
C GLY A 400 -15.87 -8.30 26.25
N ILE A 401 -15.74 -7.66 25.09
CA ILE A 401 -14.46 -7.49 24.42
C ILE A 401 -13.60 -6.58 25.31
N ALA A 402 -12.59 -7.18 25.96
CA ALA A 402 -11.72 -6.50 26.90
C ALA A 402 -10.40 -6.05 26.29
N PHE A 403 -9.98 -6.66 25.18
CA PHE A 403 -8.75 -6.31 24.47
C PHE A 403 -8.82 -6.72 23.00
N ASP A 404 -8.27 -5.89 22.12
CA ASP A 404 -8.06 -6.19 20.70
C ASP A 404 -6.59 -5.95 20.38
N THR A 405 -5.88 -7.00 19.95
CA THR A 405 -4.43 -6.93 19.71
C THR A 405 -4.08 -6.13 18.45
N GLU A 406 -4.95 -6.08 17.43
CA GLU A 406 -4.76 -5.22 16.26
C GLU A 406 -4.85 -3.74 16.64
N LEU A 407 -5.90 -3.35 17.38
CA LEU A 407 -6.09 -1.97 17.84
C LEU A 407 -4.99 -1.54 18.82
N ALA A 408 -4.56 -2.44 19.71
CA ALA A 408 -3.44 -2.15 20.61
C ALA A 408 -2.12 -1.96 19.83
N GLY A 409 -1.82 -2.85 18.89
CA GLY A 409 -0.65 -2.74 18.01
C GLY A 409 -0.65 -1.44 17.22
N TYR A 410 -1.80 -1.03 16.71
CA TYR A 410 -1.99 0.24 16.03
C TYR A 410 -1.74 1.46 16.94
N LEU A 411 -2.28 1.47 18.16
CA LEU A 411 -2.06 2.57 19.12
C LEU A 411 -0.59 2.69 19.51
N ILE A 412 0.09 1.57 19.68
CA ILE A 412 1.52 1.55 20.04
C ILE A 412 2.39 2.04 18.87
N ASN A 413 2.01 1.73 17.60
CA ASN A 413 2.75 2.13 16.41
C ASN A 413 1.80 2.49 15.25
N PRO A 414 1.18 3.68 15.26
CA PRO A 414 0.18 4.09 14.27
C PRO A 414 0.72 4.32 12.84
N GLY A 415 2.03 4.22 12.63
CA GLY A 415 2.67 4.25 11.31
C GLY A 415 3.03 2.86 10.76
N GLY A 416 2.85 1.82 11.58
CA GLY A 416 3.14 0.43 11.20
C GLY A 416 2.13 -0.09 10.19
N ARG A 417 2.62 -0.72 9.11
CA ARG A 417 1.74 -1.24 8.04
C ARG A 417 1.24 -2.66 8.30
N ASN A 418 1.93 -3.40 9.16
CA ASN A 418 1.66 -4.82 9.43
C ASN A 418 1.19 -4.97 10.87
N LEU A 419 -0.08 -5.30 11.03
CA LEU A 419 -0.75 -5.50 12.32
C LEU A 419 -1.28 -6.93 12.49
N GLU A 420 -0.95 -7.84 11.56
CA GLU A 420 -1.30 -9.25 11.63
C GLU A 420 -0.73 -9.90 12.91
N ILE A 421 -1.38 -10.94 13.41
CA ILE A 421 -0.92 -11.66 14.64
C ILE A 421 0.53 -12.11 14.50
N SER A 422 0.94 -12.61 13.33
CA SER A 422 2.31 -13.03 13.04
C SER A 422 3.31 -11.89 13.18
N ASP A 423 2.99 -10.72 12.64
CA ASP A 423 3.86 -9.55 12.71
C ASP A 423 3.96 -9.00 14.14
N LEU A 424 2.84 -9.00 14.88
CA LEU A 424 2.81 -8.58 16.28
C LEU A 424 3.59 -9.57 17.16
N SER A 425 3.44 -10.88 16.91
CA SER A 425 4.19 -11.93 17.62
C SER A 425 5.70 -11.78 17.39
N GLU A 426 6.12 -11.59 16.14
CA GLU A 426 7.54 -11.39 15.82
C GLU A 426 8.08 -10.13 16.50
N ARG A 427 7.33 -9.03 16.44
CA ARG A 427 7.75 -7.72 16.97
C ARG A 427 7.83 -7.66 18.49
N TYR A 428 6.83 -8.23 19.18
CA TYR A 428 6.69 -8.07 20.64
C TYR A 428 7.07 -9.29 21.45
N LEU A 429 7.02 -10.50 20.86
CA LEU A 429 7.40 -11.75 21.51
C LEU A 429 8.73 -12.31 20.99
N GLY A 430 9.23 -11.80 19.84
CA GLY A 430 10.41 -12.36 19.17
C GLY A 430 10.17 -13.75 18.58
N GLN A 431 8.91 -14.14 18.41
CA GLN A 431 8.50 -15.47 17.95
C GLN A 431 7.90 -15.38 16.53
N SER A 432 8.48 -16.11 15.58
CA SER A 432 7.88 -16.29 14.26
C SER A 432 6.80 -17.38 14.35
N VAL A 433 5.57 -17.00 14.08
CA VAL A 433 4.46 -17.95 13.96
C VAL A 433 4.40 -18.42 12.53
N THR A 434 4.81 -19.69 12.30
CA THR A 434 4.62 -20.35 11.00
C THR A 434 3.21 -20.92 10.96
N THR A 435 2.37 -20.41 10.10
CA THR A 435 1.10 -21.06 9.77
C THR A 435 1.40 -22.41 9.12
N SER A 436 1.15 -23.48 9.81
CA SER A 436 1.35 -24.83 9.30
C SER A 436 0.18 -25.21 8.40
N SER A 437 0.19 -24.76 7.16
CA SER A 437 -0.71 -25.30 6.11
C SER A 437 -0.08 -26.55 5.50
N GLU A 438 0.01 -27.65 6.25
CA GLU A 438 0.32 -28.98 5.67
C GLU A 438 -0.92 -29.67 5.08
N ASP A 439 -2.14 -29.17 5.34
CA ASP A 439 -3.36 -29.68 4.72
C ASP A 439 -3.88 -28.72 3.64
N LEU A 440 -3.88 -29.18 2.40
CA LEU A 440 -4.38 -28.48 1.21
C LEU A 440 -5.89 -28.11 1.31
N PHE A 441 -6.58 -28.44 2.40
CA PHE A 441 -8.04 -28.31 2.54
C PHE A 441 -8.51 -27.59 3.82
N SER A 442 -7.61 -27.16 4.73
CA SER A 442 -7.99 -26.30 5.86
C SER A 442 -7.10 -25.06 5.91
N SER A 443 -7.65 -23.91 5.52
CA SER A 443 -6.96 -22.61 5.51
C SER A 443 -6.87 -21.95 6.90
N PHE A 444 -7.66 -22.41 7.89
CA PHE A 444 -7.80 -21.79 9.20
C PHE A 444 -6.86 -22.39 10.24
N ASP A 445 -5.86 -21.63 10.64
CA ASP A 445 -4.96 -22.00 11.73
C ASP A 445 -5.48 -21.45 13.07
N GLY A 446 -6.26 -22.26 13.78
CA GLY A 446 -6.80 -21.92 15.10
C GLY A 446 -5.72 -21.74 16.18
N SER A 447 -4.49 -22.20 15.95
CA SER A 447 -3.38 -22.07 16.91
C SER A 447 -3.02 -20.61 17.18
N LEU A 448 -3.30 -19.70 16.24
CA LEU A 448 -3.12 -18.26 16.41
C LEU A 448 -3.97 -17.67 17.55
N ALA A 449 -5.07 -18.33 17.96
CA ALA A 449 -5.84 -17.88 19.12
C ALA A 449 -5.02 -17.97 20.43
N ALA A 450 -4.11 -18.94 20.57
CA ALA A 450 -3.22 -19.03 21.73
C ALA A 450 -2.15 -17.90 21.72
N VAL A 451 -1.72 -17.47 20.54
CA VAL A 451 -0.77 -16.35 20.41
C VAL A 451 -1.37 -15.07 20.97
N ILE A 452 -2.69 -14.86 20.85
CA ILE A 452 -3.39 -13.71 21.44
C ILE A 452 -3.19 -13.70 22.96
N PHE A 453 -3.26 -14.86 23.62
CA PHE A 453 -3.03 -14.97 25.08
C PHE A 453 -1.64 -14.46 25.49
N THR A 454 -0.62 -14.78 24.72
CA THR A 454 0.75 -14.35 24.99
C THR A 454 0.98 -12.87 24.62
N LEU A 455 0.31 -12.39 23.56
CA LEU A 455 0.44 -11.00 23.11
C LEU A 455 -0.24 -10.00 24.07
N VAL A 456 -1.42 -10.33 24.59
CA VAL A 456 -2.22 -9.39 25.39
C VAL A 456 -1.47 -8.84 26.61
N PRO A 457 -0.78 -9.63 27.44
CA PRO A 457 -0.02 -9.07 28.56
C PRO A 457 1.07 -8.08 28.11
N VAL A 458 1.82 -8.40 27.06
CA VAL A 458 2.93 -7.58 26.58
C VAL A 458 2.40 -6.28 25.96
N LEU A 459 1.37 -6.36 25.11
CA LEU A 459 0.76 -5.17 24.50
C LEU A 459 0.05 -4.32 25.55
N SER A 460 -0.57 -4.92 26.57
CA SER A 460 -1.19 -4.19 27.69
C SER A 460 -0.17 -3.40 28.51
N GLU A 461 1.00 -3.99 28.77
CA GLU A 461 2.11 -3.29 29.42
C GLU A 461 2.58 -2.10 28.58
N GLU A 462 2.75 -2.27 27.27
CA GLU A 462 3.15 -1.20 26.34
C GLU A 462 2.09 -0.09 26.24
N ILE A 463 0.81 -0.41 26.23
CA ILE A 463 -0.30 0.56 26.28
C ILE A 463 -0.28 1.33 27.61
N THR A 464 -0.07 0.63 28.73
CA THR A 464 -0.01 1.23 30.07
C THR A 464 1.19 2.18 30.21
N LYS A 465 2.38 1.78 29.75
CA LYS A 465 3.57 2.63 29.73
C LYS A 465 3.37 3.94 28.97
N ARG A 466 2.45 3.97 28.01
CA ARG A 466 2.13 5.13 27.18
C ARG A 466 0.91 5.90 27.67
N ASP A 467 0.27 5.47 28.74
CA ASP A 467 -0.98 6.07 29.25
C ASP A 467 -2.12 6.11 28.23
N MET A 468 -2.25 5.01 27.42
CA MET A 468 -3.25 4.90 26.35
C MET A 468 -4.34 3.86 26.63
N GLN A 469 -4.48 3.41 27.91
CA GLN A 469 -5.46 2.38 28.26
C GLN A 469 -6.90 2.83 27.94
N SER A 470 -7.27 4.05 28.32
CA SER A 470 -8.61 4.59 28.04
C SER A 470 -8.87 4.78 26.54
N LEU A 471 -7.85 5.13 25.76
CA LEU A 471 -7.97 5.17 24.30
C LEU A 471 -8.37 3.81 23.74
N LEU A 472 -7.76 2.72 24.22
CA LEU A 472 -8.08 1.38 23.76
C LEU A 472 -9.48 0.93 24.24
N THR A 473 -9.74 1.02 25.55
CA THR A 473 -10.94 0.41 26.17
C THR A 473 -12.20 1.25 26.01
N ASP A 474 -12.09 2.59 26.09
CA ASP A 474 -13.24 3.48 26.15
C ASP A 474 -13.53 4.16 24.81
N MET A 475 -12.57 4.09 23.85
CA MET A 475 -12.72 4.69 22.53
C MET A 475 -12.56 3.66 21.39
N GLU A 476 -11.40 3.02 21.20
CA GLU A 476 -11.12 2.24 19.99
C GLU A 476 -11.95 0.95 19.91
N ILE A 477 -12.06 0.17 20.99
CA ILE A 477 -12.88 -1.03 21.03
C ILE A 477 -14.38 -0.69 20.86
N PRO A 478 -14.96 0.28 21.59
CA PRO A 478 -16.33 0.69 21.34
C PRO A 478 -16.57 1.25 19.92
N THR A 479 -15.60 2.00 19.35
CA THR A 479 -15.67 2.47 17.96
C THR A 479 -15.74 1.30 16.98
N MET A 480 -14.90 0.28 17.14
CA MET A 480 -14.92 -0.94 16.32
C MET A 480 -16.32 -1.59 16.31
N ILE A 481 -16.97 -1.68 17.46
CA ILE A 481 -18.31 -2.26 17.61
C ILE A 481 -19.35 -1.40 16.87
N GLU A 482 -19.28 -0.08 17.01
CA GLU A 482 -20.20 0.83 16.33
C GLU A 482 -20.00 0.82 14.81
N LEU A 483 -18.75 0.80 14.35
CA LEU A 483 -18.45 0.67 12.93
C LEU A 483 -18.99 -0.64 12.34
N ALA A 484 -18.91 -1.73 13.08
CA ALA A 484 -19.49 -3.01 12.67
C ALA A 484 -21.02 -2.93 12.50
N ALA A 485 -21.71 -2.18 13.37
CA ALA A 485 -23.15 -1.91 13.25
C ALA A 485 -23.46 -1.05 12.02
N MET A 486 -22.70 0.03 11.80
CA MET A 486 -22.86 0.89 10.61
C MET A 486 -22.61 0.13 9.30
N GLU A 487 -21.58 -0.73 9.25
CA GLU A 487 -21.29 -1.60 8.08
C GLU A 487 -22.43 -2.60 7.82
N ARG A 488 -22.98 -3.22 8.88
CA ARG A 488 -24.12 -4.13 8.76
C ARG A 488 -25.35 -3.41 8.25
N ASP A 489 -25.63 -2.22 8.75
CA ASP A 489 -26.80 -1.44 8.40
C ASP A 489 -26.69 -0.82 6.99
N GLY A 490 -25.51 -0.37 6.59
CA GLY A 490 -25.26 0.24 5.29
C GLY A 490 -26.14 1.47 5.00
N ILE A 491 -25.98 2.11 3.85
CA ILE A 491 -26.78 3.25 3.41
C ILE A 491 -27.56 2.92 2.13
N ALA A 492 -28.84 3.29 2.08
CA ALA A 492 -29.70 3.02 0.93
C ALA A 492 -29.39 3.93 -0.26
N VAL A 493 -29.54 3.39 -1.48
CA VAL A 493 -29.24 4.09 -2.73
C VAL A 493 -30.41 3.97 -3.72
N ASP A 494 -30.80 5.10 -4.31
CA ASP A 494 -31.67 5.12 -5.48
C ASP A 494 -30.91 4.67 -6.72
N LYS A 495 -30.93 3.35 -6.96
CA LYS A 495 -30.26 2.71 -8.10
C LYS A 495 -30.70 3.26 -9.46
N LYS A 496 -31.96 3.67 -9.60
CA LYS A 496 -32.49 4.21 -10.87
C LYS A 496 -31.86 5.58 -11.15
N LYS A 497 -31.84 6.44 -10.14
CA LYS A 497 -31.24 7.77 -10.21
C LYS A 497 -29.74 7.68 -10.50
N LEU A 498 -29.04 6.76 -9.83
CA LEU A 498 -27.60 6.55 -10.04
C LEU A 498 -27.29 6.01 -11.45
N ASN A 499 -28.08 5.07 -11.99
CA ASN A 499 -27.94 4.62 -13.38
C ASN A 499 -28.17 5.75 -14.41
N SER A 500 -29.21 6.56 -14.21
CA SER A 500 -29.47 7.71 -15.10
C SER A 500 -28.30 8.70 -15.08
N LEU A 501 -27.67 8.89 -13.92
CA LEU A 501 -26.49 9.75 -13.78
C LEU A 501 -25.28 9.15 -14.51
N ALA A 502 -25.07 7.82 -14.43
CA ALA A 502 -24.02 7.13 -15.19
C ALA A 502 -24.18 7.31 -16.69
N GLU A 503 -25.42 7.14 -17.22
CA GLU A 503 -25.73 7.35 -18.64
C GLU A 503 -25.46 8.80 -19.08
N PHE A 504 -25.84 9.76 -18.25
CA PHE A 504 -25.57 11.18 -18.51
C PHE A 504 -24.06 11.45 -18.64
N PHE A 505 -23.26 10.95 -17.71
CA PHE A 505 -21.81 11.17 -17.75
C PHE A 505 -21.11 10.39 -18.88
N ARG A 506 -21.58 9.18 -19.25
CA ARG A 506 -21.07 8.49 -20.45
C ARG A 506 -21.29 9.32 -21.70
N GLY A 507 -22.51 9.85 -21.87
CA GLY A 507 -22.84 10.75 -22.99
C GLY A 507 -22.02 12.04 -22.99
N GLU A 508 -21.63 12.55 -21.82
CA GLU A 508 -20.76 13.71 -21.70
C GLU A 508 -19.30 13.40 -22.10
N VAL A 509 -18.74 12.27 -21.63
CA VAL A 509 -17.41 11.80 -22.06
C VAL A 509 -17.34 11.62 -23.57
N ASP A 510 -18.36 11.03 -24.17
CA ASP A 510 -18.41 10.82 -25.63
C ASP A 510 -18.44 12.14 -26.39
N ARG A 511 -19.28 13.11 -25.95
CA ARG A 511 -19.35 14.44 -26.59
C ARG A 511 -18.02 15.19 -26.50
N GLU A 512 -17.41 15.21 -25.31
CA GLU A 512 -16.14 15.90 -25.08
C GLU A 512 -14.99 15.21 -25.84
N THR A 513 -15.01 13.88 -25.96
CA THR A 513 -14.05 13.11 -26.75
C THR A 513 -14.16 13.46 -28.24
N GLN A 514 -15.38 13.51 -28.79
CA GLN A 514 -15.61 13.91 -30.18
C GLN A 514 -15.17 15.36 -30.42
N ALA A 515 -15.40 16.27 -29.47
CA ALA A 515 -14.95 17.65 -29.55
C ALA A 515 -13.40 17.73 -29.52
N ALA A 516 -12.75 16.96 -28.70
CA ALA A 516 -11.27 16.88 -28.64
C ALA A 516 -10.70 16.34 -29.96
N HIS A 517 -11.31 15.29 -30.55
CA HIS A 517 -10.94 14.73 -31.86
C HIS A 517 -11.10 15.76 -32.99
N LYS A 518 -12.20 16.53 -32.98
CA LYS A 518 -12.44 17.58 -33.94
C LYS A 518 -11.38 18.69 -33.88
N VAL A 519 -10.99 19.09 -32.68
CA VAL A 519 -9.92 20.11 -32.48
C VAL A 519 -8.56 19.57 -32.92
N ALA A 520 -8.28 18.29 -32.66
CA ALA A 520 -7.04 17.64 -33.10
C ALA A 520 -7.00 17.29 -34.60
N GLY A 521 -8.15 17.31 -35.27
CA GLY A 521 -8.27 16.94 -36.68
C GLY A 521 -8.21 15.45 -36.98
N ARG A 522 -8.15 14.59 -35.94
CA ARG A 522 -8.13 13.13 -36.06
C ARG A 522 -8.58 12.44 -34.75
N GLU A 523 -8.94 11.20 -34.87
CA GLU A 523 -9.21 10.35 -33.69
C GLU A 523 -7.91 9.90 -33.00
N PHE A 524 -7.96 9.84 -31.68
CA PHE A 524 -6.86 9.36 -30.83
C PHE A 524 -7.41 8.87 -29.47
N ASN A 525 -6.65 8.08 -28.77
CA ASN A 525 -7.02 7.65 -27.43
C ASN A 525 -6.72 8.75 -26.41
N VAL A 526 -7.77 9.45 -25.93
CA VAL A 526 -7.69 10.56 -24.95
C VAL A 526 -7.15 10.11 -23.59
N GLY A 527 -7.21 8.81 -23.28
CA GLY A 527 -6.64 8.22 -22.07
C GLY A 527 -5.16 7.82 -22.22
N SER A 528 -4.55 7.95 -23.41
CA SER A 528 -3.16 7.54 -23.64
C SER A 528 -2.19 8.70 -23.47
N PRO A 529 -1.34 8.75 -22.42
CA PRO A 529 -0.35 9.83 -22.25
C PRO A 529 0.60 9.96 -23.44
N LYS A 530 0.98 8.86 -24.09
CA LYS A 530 1.84 8.87 -25.28
C LYS A 530 1.18 9.58 -26.45
N GLN A 531 -0.10 9.28 -26.74
CA GLN A 531 -0.80 9.91 -27.85
C GLN A 531 -1.09 11.38 -27.56
N LEU A 532 -1.42 11.71 -26.30
CA LEU A 532 -1.60 13.09 -25.88
C LEU A 532 -0.33 13.92 -26.05
N GLN A 533 0.86 13.39 -25.74
CA GLN A 533 2.11 14.10 -25.96
C GLN A 533 2.32 14.46 -27.43
N VAL A 534 2.08 13.52 -28.34
CA VAL A 534 2.19 13.76 -29.78
C VAL A 534 1.20 14.82 -30.22
N ILE A 535 -0.07 14.71 -29.85
CA ILE A 535 -1.11 15.68 -30.21
C ILE A 535 -0.77 17.07 -29.68
N LEU A 536 -0.48 17.19 -28.38
CA LEU A 536 -0.32 18.48 -27.71
C LEU A 536 1.00 19.19 -28.10
N PHE A 537 2.11 18.46 -28.14
CA PHE A 537 3.43 19.06 -28.24
C PHE A 537 4.02 19.01 -29.66
N ASP A 538 3.71 17.96 -30.45
CA ASP A 538 4.30 17.78 -31.76
C ASP A 538 3.35 18.25 -32.88
N GLU A 539 2.04 17.98 -32.81
CA GLU A 539 1.06 18.37 -33.83
C GLU A 539 0.47 19.75 -33.57
N LEU A 540 0.03 20.05 -32.34
CA LEU A 540 -0.56 21.37 -32.01
C LEU A 540 0.49 22.40 -31.56
N GLY A 541 1.75 22.00 -31.37
CA GLY A 541 2.85 22.91 -31.06
C GLY A 541 2.72 23.61 -29.70
N LEU A 542 1.96 23.09 -28.77
CA LEU A 542 1.77 23.71 -27.46
C LEU A 542 3.07 23.67 -26.64
N PRO A 543 3.25 24.60 -25.67
CA PRO A 543 4.41 24.60 -24.79
C PRO A 543 4.56 23.29 -24.04
N LYS A 544 5.79 22.76 -24.01
CA LYS A 544 6.08 21.49 -23.32
C LYS A 544 5.96 21.64 -21.82
N THR A 545 5.36 20.66 -21.18
CA THR A 545 5.22 20.55 -19.72
C THR A 545 6.50 20.02 -19.08
N LYS A 546 6.49 19.72 -17.78
CA LYS A 546 7.63 19.14 -17.07
C LYS A 546 8.06 17.82 -17.70
N LYS A 547 9.35 17.67 -18.00
CA LYS A 547 9.91 16.43 -18.55
C LYS A 547 10.02 15.36 -17.44
N ILE A 548 9.53 14.16 -17.74
CA ILE A 548 9.63 12.97 -16.92
C ILE A 548 10.34 11.85 -17.69
N LYS A 549 10.61 10.70 -17.04
CA LYS A 549 11.30 9.56 -17.70
C LYS A 549 10.64 9.07 -19.00
N THR A 550 9.32 9.20 -19.11
CA THR A 550 8.50 8.72 -20.26
C THR A 550 8.10 9.82 -21.22
N GLY A 551 8.69 11.02 -21.15
CA GLY A 551 8.38 12.16 -22.00
C GLY A 551 7.96 13.40 -21.20
N TYR A 552 6.97 14.13 -21.67
CA TYR A 552 6.40 15.29 -20.98
C TYR A 552 5.13 14.90 -20.26
N THR A 553 4.98 15.33 -18.99
CA THR A 553 3.78 14.97 -18.23
C THR A 553 2.52 15.57 -18.84
N THR A 554 1.45 14.78 -18.79
CA THR A 554 0.11 15.21 -19.21
C THR A 554 -0.90 15.02 -18.07
N ASP A 555 -0.46 15.07 -16.79
CA ASP A 555 -1.35 15.02 -15.63
C ASP A 555 -2.31 16.23 -15.58
N ALA A 556 -3.33 16.17 -14.73
CA ALA A 556 -4.35 17.21 -14.64
C ALA A 556 -3.75 18.58 -14.31
N GLU A 557 -2.87 18.67 -13.32
CA GLU A 557 -2.22 19.90 -12.88
C GLU A 557 -1.38 20.53 -14.00
N SER A 558 -0.63 19.70 -14.74
CA SER A 558 0.16 20.18 -15.90
C SER A 558 -0.73 20.67 -17.03
N LEU A 559 -1.87 20.01 -17.30
CA LEU A 559 -2.83 20.45 -18.31
C LEU A 559 -3.59 21.72 -17.88
N GLU A 560 -3.94 21.86 -16.60
CA GLU A 560 -4.53 23.09 -16.04
C GLU A 560 -3.57 24.27 -16.19
N THR A 561 -2.31 24.07 -15.80
CA THR A 561 -1.26 25.09 -15.98
C THR A 561 -1.07 25.46 -17.45
N LEU A 562 -1.11 24.49 -18.35
CA LEU A 562 -0.97 24.71 -19.78
C LEU A 562 -2.20 25.43 -20.34
N PHE A 563 -3.40 25.09 -19.87
CA PHE A 563 -4.66 25.77 -20.23
C PHE A 563 -4.67 27.22 -19.76
N ALA A 564 -4.26 27.49 -18.54
CA ALA A 564 -4.14 28.85 -18.02
C ALA A 564 -3.18 29.72 -18.85
N LYS A 565 -2.12 29.12 -19.44
CA LYS A 565 -1.13 29.82 -20.26
C LYS A 565 -1.57 30.01 -21.72
N THR A 566 -2.30 29.06 -22.29
CA THR A 566 -2.55 29.02 -23.75
C THR A 566 -4.01 29.19 -24.11
N SER A 567 -4.94 28.93 -23.18
CA SER A 567 -6.40 28.91 -23.42
C SER A 567 -6.81 28.02 -24.61
N HIS A 568 -6.01 26.98 -24.93
CA HIS A 568 -6.26 26.16 -26.11
C HIS A 568 -7.46 25.21 -25.88
N PRO A 569 -8.48 25.17 -26.79
CA PRO A 569 -9.73 24.47 -26.57
C PRO A 569 -9.58 22.96 -26.23
N ILE A 570 -8.61 22.27 -26.86
CA ILE A 570 -8.39 20.84 -26.60
C ILE A 570 -8.13 20.55 -25.12
N LEU A 571 -7.45 21.47 -24.42
CA LEU A 571 -7.11 21.30 -22.99
C LEU A 571 -8.36 21.33 -22.11
N ALA A 572 -9.32 22.21 -22.43
CA ALA A 572 -10.61 22.25 -21.73
C ALA A 572 -11.37 20.92 -21.90
N HIS A 573 -11.42 20.39 -23.14
CA HIS A 573 -12.05 19.09 -23.40
C HIS A 573 -11.33 17.95 -22.66
N LEU A 574 -10.00 17.90 -22.67
CA LEU A 574 -9.22 16.86 -21.99
C LEU A 574 -9.39 16.91 -20.47
N LEU A 575 -9.41 18.10 -19.86
CA LEU A 575 -9.65 18.27 -18.44
C LEU A 575 -11.06 17.79 -18.06
N ARG A 576 -12.08 18.19 -18.86
CA ARG A 576 -13.46 17.77 -18.61
C ARG A 576 -13.65 16.26 -18.80
N ILE A 577 -13.04 15.64 -19.81
CA ILE A 577 -13.06 14.18 -20.00
C ILE A 577 -12.51 13.47 -18.78
N ARG A 578 -11.38 13.92 -18.23
CA ARG A 578 -10.76 13.29 -17.06
C ARG A 578 -11.61 13.41 -15.82
N GLU A 579 -12.13 14.60 -15.55
CA GLU A 579 -13.03 14.84 -14.43
C GLU A 579 -14.25 13.95 -14.51
N THR A 580 -14.95 13.98 -15.66
CA THR A 580 -16.16 13.20 -15.89
C THR A 580 -15.90 11.68 -15.85
N THR A 581 -14.77 11.22 -16.41
CA THR A 581 -14.37 9.80 -16.34
C THR A 581 -14.11 9.35 -14.91
N LYS A 582 -13.47 10.19 -14.09
CA LYS A 582 -13.26 9.88 -12.67
C LYS A 582 -14.59 9.75 -11.91
N LEU A 583 -15.55 10.65 -12.17
CA LEU A 583 -16.89 10.57 -11.59
C LEU A 583 -17.65 9.32 -12.05
N LEU A 584 -17.56 9.00 -13.33
CA LEU A 584 -18.17 7.80 -13.89
C LEU A 584 -17.59 6.52 -13.27
N THR A 585 -16.28 6.44 -13.11
CA THR A 585 -15.63 5.31 -12.42
C THR A 585 -16.13 5.17 -10.97
N THR A 586 -16.32 6.30 -10.28
CA THR A 586 -16.90 6.30 -8.93
C THR A 586 -18.32 5.77 -8.95
N ILE A 587 -19.18 6.24 -9.88
CA ILE A 587 -20.57 5.78 -10.00
C ILE A 587 -20.65 4.30 -10.37
N ASP A 588 -19.84 3.82 -11.31
CA ASP A 588 -19.81 2.40 -11.69
C ASP A 588 -19.37 1.53 -10.48
N GLY A 589 -18.41 2.01 -9.69
CA GLY A 589 -18.03 1.37 -8.42
C GLY A 589 -19.17 1.30 -7.42
N LEU A 590 -19.92 2.39 -7.25
CA LEU A 590 -21.11 2.44 -6.38
C LEU A 590 -22.21 1.49 -6.87
N LEU A 591 -22.51 1.47 -8.17
CA LEU A 591 -23.52 0.59 -8.75
C LEU A 591 -23.20 -0.90 -8.53
N ASN A 592 -21.92 -1.26 -8.64
CA ASN A 592 -21.46 -2.64 -8.40
C ASN A 592 -21.47 -3.01 -6.90
N ALA A 593 -21.41 -2.04 -6.00
CA ALA A 593 -21.42 -2.24 -4.56
C ALA A 593 -22.82 -2.31 -3.95
N ILE A 594 -23.89 -2.07 -4.74
CA ILE A 594 -25.27 -2.16 -4.23
C ILE A 594 -25.61 -3.62 -3.94
N ALA A 595 -25.80 -3.93 -2.67
CA ALA A 595 -26.21 -5.25 -2.20
C ALA A 595 -27.68 -5.59 -2.56
N PRO A 596 -28.11 -6.86 -2.41
CA PRO A 596 -29.49 -7.30 -2.72
C PRO A 596 -30.58 -6.56 -1.93
N ASP A 597 -30.26 -6.01 -0.77
CA ASP A 597 -31.18 -5.20 0.05
C ASP A 597 -31.31 -3.74 -0.44
N GLY A 598 -30.59 -3.36 -1.49
CA GLY A 598 -30.60 -2.01 -2.08
C GLY A 598 -29.73 -1.00 -1.33
N ARG A 599 -28.83 -1.47 -0.48
CA ARG A 599 -27.91 -0.65 0.32
C ARG A 599 -26.46 -0.85 -0.11
N ILE A 600 -25.62 0.09 0.22
CA ILE A 600 -24.15 -0.02 0.12
C ILE A 600 -23.60 -0.20 1.52
N HIS A 601 -22.86 -1.28 1.72
CA HIS A 601 -22.18 -1.64 2.96
C HIS A 601 -20.67 -1.38 2.76
N THR A 602 -20.25 -0.15 3.05
CA THR A 602 -18.82 0.19 3.00
C THR A 602 -18.07 -0.52 4.14
N THR A 603 -16.77 -0.70 4.00
CA THR A 603 -15.89 -1.16 5.08
C THR A 603 -15.13 0.03 5.66
N PHE A 604 -15.27 0.30 6.95
CA PHE A 604 -14.51 1.32 7.66
C PHE A 604 -13.16 0.75 8.13
N GLN A 605 -12.09 1.46 7.84
CA GLN A 605 -10.75 1.12 8.29
C GLN A 605 -10.36 2.01 9.46
N GLN A 606 -10.05 1.39 10.60
CA GLN A 606 -9.73 2.09 11.85
C GLN A 606 -8.22 2.28 12.06
N THR A 607 -7.41 1.44 11.43
CA THR A 607 -5.96 1.32 11.65
C THR A 607 -5.09 1.86 10.51
N THR A 608 -5.71 2.36 9.41
CA THR A 608 -4.99 2.78 8.21
C THR A 608 -4.26 4.12 8.35
N THR A 609 -4.87 5.07 9.06
CA THR A 609 -4.29 6.42 9.16
C THR A 609 -3.45 6.58 10.43
N ALA A 610 -2.31 7.27 10.35
CA ALA A 610 -1.46 7.52 11.51
C ALA A 610 -2.02 8.59 12.47
N THR A 611 -3.13 9.23 12.13
CA THR A 611 -3.74 10.32 12.92
C THR A 611 -4.99 9.89 13.69
N GLY A 612 -5.46 8.65 13.56
CA GLY A 612 -6.70 8.20 14.19
C GLY A 612 -7.97 8.42 13.35
N ARG A 613 -7.87 9.10 12.19
CA ARG A 613 -9.01 9.25 11.29
C ARG A 613 -9.42 7.90 10.72
N LEU A 614 -10.73 7.69 10.58
CA LEU A 614 -11.28 6.56 9.84
C LEU A 614 -11.08 6.76 8.34
N SER A 615 -10.94 5.66 7.61
CA SER A 615 -11.07 5.64 6.16
C SER A 615 -12.14 4.64 5.74
N SER A 616 -12.63 4.74 4.52
CA SER A 616 -13.69 3.89 3.98
C SER A 616 -13.19 3.23 2.69
N THR A 617 -13.50 1.94 2.52
CA THR A 617 -13.14 1.14 1.34
C THR A 617 -14.33 0.29 0.92
N ASP A 618 -14.34 -0.18 -0.29
CA ASP A 618 -15.24 -1.17 -0.87
C ASP A 618 -16.75 -0.85 -0.75
N PRO A 619 -17.21 0.34 -1.18
CA PRO A 619 -16.51 1.43 -1.85
C PRO A 619 -16.10 2.55 -0.89
N ASN A 620 -15.15 3.39 -1.29
CA ASN A 620 -14.79 4.58 -0.51
C ASN A 620 -15.86 5.68 -0.62
N LEU A 621 -16.73 5.79 0.36
CA LEU A 621 -17.79 6.80 0.42
C LEU A 621 -17.29 8.18 0.87
N GLN A 622 -16.12 8.25 1.50
CA GLN A 622 -15.53 9.52 1.97
C GLN A 622 -14.94 10.36 0.82
N ASN A 623 -14.72 9.74 -0.36
CA ASN A 623 -14.17 10.42 -1.54
C ASN A 623 -15.22 11.00 -2.50
N ILE A 624 -16.51 10.93 -2.18
CA ILE A 624 -17.57 11.53 -2.99
C ILE A 624 -17.51 13.05 -2.84
N PRO A 625 -17.31 13.83 -3.94
CA PRO A 625 -17.09 15.25 -3.85
C PRO A 625 -18.31 15.99 -3.22
N VAL A 626 -18.03 16.97 -2.38
CA VAL A 626 -19.07 17.79 -1.70
C VAL A 626 -19.29 19.11 -2.45
N ARG A 627 -18.24 19.69 -3.01
CA ARG A 627 -18.24 21.08 -3.50
C ARG A 627 -18.68 21.24 -4.95
N THR A 628 -18.59 20.16 -5.75
CA THR A 628 -18.98 20.21 -7.17
C THR A 628 -20.45 19.87 -7.33
N GLU A 629 -21.09 20.42 -8.36
CA GLU A 629 -22.48 20.13 -8.71
C GLU A 629 -22.66 18.63 -9.02
N GLU A 630 -21.69 18.04 -9.72
CA GLU A 630 -21.68 16.62 -10.04
C GLU A 630 -21.60 15.73 -8.80
N GLY A 631 -20.74 16.09 -7.84
CA GLY A 631 -20.63 15.37 -6.57
C GLY A 631 -21.91 15.45 -5.75
N ARG A 632 -22.58 16.60 -5.74
CA ARG A 632 -23.90 16.76 -5.12
C ARG A 632 -24.96 15.87 -5.79
N LYS A 633 -24.97 15.77 -7.13
CA LYS A 633 -25.87 14.84 -7.84
C LYS A 633 -25.64 13.38 -7.43
N ILE A 634 -24.38 12.98 -7.16
CA ILE A 634 -24.07 11.63 -6.65
C ILE A 634 -24.60 11.48 -5.22
N ARG A 635 -24.35 12.45 -4.33
CA ARG A 635 -24.88 12.44 -2.95
C ARG A 635 -26.40 12.41 -2.90
N ASP A 636 -27.07 13.04 -3.84
CA ASP A 636 -28.53 13.02 -3.97
C ASP A 636 -29.10 11.66 -4.38
N CYS A 637 -28.27 10.68 -4.75
CA CYS A 637 -28.67 9.31 -4.94
C CYS A 637 -28.73 8.47 -3.65
N PHE A 638 -28.14 8.95 -2.55
CA PHE A 638 -28.21 8.29 -1.25
C PHE A 638 -29.41 8.77 -0.48
N VAL A 639 -30.29 7.86 -0.06
CA VAL A 639 -31.63 8.16 0.47
C VAL A 639 -31.93 7.34 1.72
N ALA A 640 -32.97 7.71 2.46
CA ALA A 640 -33.52 6.88 3.52
C ALA A 640 -34.40 5.75 2.91
N ALA A 641 -34.23 4.52 3.41
CA ALA A 641 -35.07 3.38 3.02
C ALA A 641 -36.22 3.15 4.02
N THR A 642 -37.37 2.68 3.54
CA THR A 642 -38.45 2.24 4.41
C THR A 642 -37.96 1.22 5.46
N PRO A 643 -38.27 1.36 6.75
CA PRO A 643 -39.31 2.22 7.34
C PRO A 643 -38.87 3.66 7.72
N TYR A 644 -37.66 4.05 7.43
CA TYR A 644 -37.13 5.39 7.70
C TYR A 644 -37.69 6.41 6.70
N VAL A 645 -37.66 7.68 7.09
CA VAL A 645 -38.37 8.72 6.34
C VAL A 645 -37.48 9.79 5.75
N ASP A 646 -36.34 10.09 6.42
CA ASP A 646 -35.41 11.14 6.04
C ASP A 646 -34.00 10.74 6.46
N LEU A 647 -32.99 11.44 5.92
CA LEU A 647 -31.63 11.45 6.43
C LEU A 647 -31.41 12.69 7.30
N LEU A 648 -30.59 12.57 8.33
CA LEU A 648 -30.04 13.66 9.09
C LEU A 648 -28.51 13.66 8.90
N THR A 649 -27.96 14.85 8.64
CA THR A 649 -26.50 15.06 8.66
C THR A 649 -26.15 16.00 9.79
N ALA A 650 -25.05 15.75 10.47
CA ALA A 650 -24.52 16.57 11.55
C ALA A 650 -23.01 16.76 11.34
N ASP A 651 -22.60 18.01 11.15
CA ASP A 651 -21.21 18.39 10.82
C ASP A 651 -20.64 19.38 11.83
N TYR A 652 -19.38 19.18 12.21
CA TYR A 652 -18.70 20.14 13.07
C TYR A 652 -18.29 21.39 12.29
N SER A 653 -18.68 22.54 12.78
CA SER A 653 -18.25 23.82 12.22
C SER A 653 -16.80 24.10 12.57
N GLN A 654 -15.90 24.01 11.57
CA GLN A 654 -14.47 24.40 11.65
C GLN A 654 -13.72 23.75 12.83
N ILE A 655 -13.90 22.45 13.05
CA ILE A 655 -13.36 21.73 14.22
C ILE A 655 -11.83 21.91 14.37
N GLU A 656 -11.08 21.82 13.28
CA GLU A 656 -9.61 21.94 13.33
C GLU A 656 -9.15 23.33 13.80
N MET A 657 -9.86 24.38 13.41
CA MET A 657 -9.56 25.74 13.86
C MET A 657 -9.94 25.95 15.33
N ARG A 658 -11.02 25.31 15.81
CA ARG A 658 -11.41 25.30 17.22
C ARG A 658 -10.38 24.59 18.08
N ILE A 659 -9.88 23.44 17.61
CA ILE A 659 -8.78 22.70 18.26
C ILE A 659 -7.51 23.56 18.29
N MET A 660 -7.16 24.22 17.19
CA MET A 660 -6.03 25.14 17.13
C MET A 660 -6.17 26.26 18.17
N ALA A 661 -7.35 26.87 18.29
CA ALA A 661 -7.62 27.93 19.29
C ALA A 661 -7.44 27.38 20.71
N HIS A 662 -7.94 26.18 21.00
CA HIS A 662 -7.81 25.55 22.30
C HIS A 662 -6.35 25.20 22.64
N LEU A 663 -5.62 24.57 21.75
CA LEU A 663 -4.23 24.15 21.97
C LEU A 663 -3.27 25.33 22.06
N SER A 664 -3.44 26.33 21.20
CA SER A 664 -2.61 27.55 21.20
C SER A 664 -2.93 28.51 22.37
N LYS A 665 -4.09 28.34 22.99
CA LYS A 665 -4.63 29.25 24.03
C LYS A 665 -4.67 30.72 23.58
N ASP A 666 -4.76 30.97 22.27
CA ASP A 666 -4.78 32.31 21.72
C ASP A 666 -6.09 33.00 22.07
N ALA A 667 -5.98 34.03 22.93
CA ALA A 667 -7.14 34.71 23.47
C ALA A 667 -7.97 35.43 22.39
N ALA A 668 -7.33 35.95 21.33
CA ALA A 668 -8.01 36.68 20.27
C ALA A 668 -8.82 35.71 19.40
N LEU A 669 -8.25 34.53 19.08
CA LEU A 669 -8.92 33.50 18.31
C LEU A 669 -10.09 32.86 19.11
N ILE A 670 -9.88 32.57 20.39
CA ILE A 670 -10.93 32.08 21.30
C ILE A 670 -12.09 33.09 21.38
N ALA A 671 -11.78 34.38 21.52
CA ALA A 671 -12.81 35.47 21.57
C ALA A 671 -13.58 35.54 20.23
N ALA A 672 -12.90 35.41 19.08
CA ALA A 672 -13.53 35.39 17.76
C ALA A 672 -14.56 34.24 17.64
N PHE A 673 -14.26 33.06 18.14
CA PHE A 673 -15.21 31.95 18.15
C PHE A 673 -16.37 32.15 19.12
N LYS A 674 -16.13 32.80 20.27
CA LYS A 674 -17.17 33.07 21.28
C LYS A 674 -18.12 34.19 20.87
N SER A 675 -17.72 35.08 19.95
CA SER A 675 -18.58 36.17 19.46
C SER A 675 -19.75 35.64 18.60
N GLY A 676 -19.67 34.45 18.07
CA GLY A 676 -20.66 33.88 17.14
C GLY A 676 -20.66 34.49 15.73
N GLU A 677 -19.70 35.38 15.45
CA GLU A 677 -19.51 36.01 14.15
C GLU A 677 -18.76 35.03 13.17
N ASP A 678 -18.83 35.32 11.87
CA ASP A 678 -18.08 34.55 10.88
C ASP A 678 -16.56 34.72 11.14
N LEU A 679 -15.93 33.60 11.50
CA LEU A 679 -14.51 33.56 11.86
C LEU A 679 -13.60 34.19 10.80
N HIS A 680 -13.81 33.84 9.50
CA HIS A 680 -12.92 34.33 8.45
C HIS A 680 -13.10 35.84 8.19
N THR A 681 -14.29 36.39 8.42
CA THR A 681 -14.56 37.81 8.38
C THR A 681 -13.94 38.52 9.58
N THR A 682 -14.13 37.98 10.79
CA THR A 682 -13.58 38.56 12.02
C THR A 682 -12.05 38.53 12.03
N VAL A 683 -11.45 37.40 11.68
CA VAL A 683 -9.99 37.25 11.55
C VAL A 683 -9.45 38.15 10.43
N GLY A 684 -10.15 38.21 9.27
CA GLY A 684 -9.76 39.06 8.15
C GLY A 684 -9.75 40.55 8.54
N ALA A 685 -10.80 41.01 9.19
CA ALA A 685 -10.88 42.39 9.71
C ALA A 685 -9.67 42.72 10.62
N GLN A 686 -9.29 41.78 11.48
CA GLN A 686 -8.18 41.98 12.42
C GLN A 686 -6.80 41.92 11.73
N VAL A 687 -6.61 41.03 10.74
CA VAL A 687 -5.33 40.87 10.03
C VAL A 687 -5.08 42.01 9.04
N PHE A 688 -6.13 42.45 8.33
CA PHE A 688 -6.03 43.53 7.35
C PHE A 688 -6.24 44.92 7.96
N GLY A 689 -6.65 44.98 9.25
CA GLY A 689 -6.88 46.25 9.93
C GLY A 689 -8.10 47.03 9.42
N VAL A 690 -9.14 46.35 8.91
CA VAL A 690 -10.36 46.93 8.37
C VAL A 690 -11.58 46.59 9.25
N LYS A 691 -12.73 47.23 8.98
CA LYS A 691 -13.96 46.82 9.65
C LYS A 691 -14.48 45.49 9.10
N PRO A 692 -15.21 44.67 9.88
CA PRO A 692 -15.80 43.43 9.40
C PRO A 692 -16.67 43.60 8.12
N SER A 693 -17.39 44.70 8.00
CA SER A 693 -18.18 45.06 6.81
C SER A 693 -17.34 45.29 5.54
N ASP A 694 -16.08 45.57 5.68
CA ASP A 694 -15.17 45.97 4.61
C ASP A 694 -14.27 44.75 4.15
N VAL A 695 -14.44 43.61 4.79
CA VAL A 695 -13.77 42.37 4.42
C VAL A 695 -14.41 41.81 3.14
N ASP A 696 -13.68 41.91 2.03
CA ASP A 696 -14.15 41.43 0.75
C ASP A 696 -13.95 39.89 0.59
N ALA A 697 -14.44 39.34 -0.54
CA ALA A 697 -14.37 37.90 -0.81
C ALA A 697 -12.91 37.42 -0.98
N GLU A 698 -12.01 38.26 -1.48
CA GLU A 698 -10.61 37.90 -1.68
C GLU A 698 -9.85 37.89 -0.34
N MET A 699 -10.04 38.89 0.51
CA MET A 699 -9.50 38.88 1.86
C MET A 699 -9.95 37.67 2.64
N ARG A 700 -11.22 37.30 2.52
CA ARG A 700 -11.80 36.14 3.18
C ARG A 700 -11.20 34.86 2.66
N ARG A 701 -10.98 34.73 1.33
CA ARG A 701 -10.31 33.62 0.70
C ARG A 701 -8.87 33.44 1.18
N GLN A 702 -8.12 34.55 1.25
CA GLN A 702 -6.74 34.57 1.75
C GLN A 702 -6.64 34.12 3.19
N ILE A 703 -7.51 34.63 4.08
CA ILE A 703 -7.55 34.21 5.49
C ILE A 703 -7.91 32.74 5.63
N LYS A 704 -8.88 32.25 4.88
CA LYS A 704 -9.25 30.84 4.90
C LYS A 704 -8.07 29.95 4.49
N ALA A 705 -7.43 30.26 3.38
CA ALA A 705 -6.28 29.50 2.89
C ALA A 705 -5.11 29.53 3.90
N MET A 706 -4.84 30.66 4.52
CA MET A 706 -3.80 30.82 5.50
C MET A 706 -4.10 30.08 6.81
N SER A 707 -5.29 30.24 7.37
CA SER A 707 -5.66 29.57 8.63
C SER A 707 -5.56 28.07 8.55
N TYR A 708 -6.09 27.46 7.49
CA TYR A 708 -5.94 26.02 7.25
C TYR A 708 -4.50 25.65 6.88
N GLY A 709 -3.86 26.44 6.00
CA GLY A 709 -2.47 26.17 5.61
C GLY A 709 -1.50 26.14 6.78
N LEU A 710 -1.65 27.01 7.77
CA LEU A 710 -0.84 27.04 8.98
C LEU A 710 -1.03 25.79 9.83
N ALA A 711 -2.28 25.30 9.96
CA ALA A 711 -2.58 24.05 10.66
C ALA A 711 -1.88 22.84 10.00
N TYR A 712 -1.64 22.89 8.69
CA TYR A 712 -0.93 21.87 7.92
C TYR A 712 0.57 22.14 7.73
N GLY A 713 1.12 23.15 8.41
CA GLY A 713 2.55 23.50 8.33
C GLY A 713 2.96 24.09 6.99
N LEU A 714 2.05 24.82 6.30
CA LEU A 714 2.32 25.44 5.02
C LEU A 714 3.37 26.56 5.19
N SER A 715 4.40 26.54 4.36
CA SER A 715 5.40 27.61 4.32
C SER A 715 4.90 28.84 3.54
N ALA A 716 5.57 29.99 3.69
CA ALA A 716 5.28 31.19 2.90
C ALA A 716 5.35 30.90 1.39
N PHE A 717 6.25 30.02 0.93
CA PHE A 717 6.31 29.59 -0.46
C PHE A 717 5.07 28.77 -0.85
N GLY A 718 4.64 27.82 -0.04
CA GLY A 718 3.41 27.05 -0.30
C GLY A 718 2.18 27.94 -0.35
N LEU A 719 2.08 28.90 0.57
CA LEU A 719 1.00 29.88 0.61
C LEU A 719 1.02 30.80 -0.64
N SER A 720 2.19 31.22 -1.10
CA SER A 720 2.34 32.04 -2.31
C SER A 720 1.79 31.33 -3.55
N GLN A 721 2.06 30.03 -3.69
CA GLN A 721 1.52 29.20 -4.79
C GLN A 721 -0.01 29.06 -4.69
N GLN A 722 -0.53 28.78 -3.49
CA GLN A 722 -1.96 28.57 -3.27
C GLN A 722 -2.81 29.85 -3.51
N LEU A 723 -2.26 31.00 -3.18
CA LEU A 723 -2.94 32.29 -3.30
C LEU A 723 -2.57 33.06 -4.57
N ASN A 724 -1.63 32.54 -5.36
CA ASN A 724 -1.05 33.23 -6.52
C ASN A 724 -0.46 34.61 -6.15
N LEU A 725 0.25 34.67 -5.01
CA LEU A 725 0.97 35.83 -4.51
C LEU A 725 2.48 35.67 -4.74
N SER A 726 3.25 36.73 -4.63
CA SER A 726 4.70 36.61 -4.52
C SER A 726 5.07 36.00 -3.15
N PRO A 727 6.21 35.29 -3.03
CA PRO A 727 6.70 34.78 -1.74
C PRO A 727 6.85 35.87 -0.66
N THR A 728 7.19 37.08 -1.07
CA THR A 728 7.33 38.23 -0.16
C THR A 728 5.97 38.70 0.39
N GLU A 729 4.95 38.80 -0.47
CA GLU A 729 3.58 39.14 -0.07
C GLU A 729 2.98 38.09 0.85
N ALA A 730 3.17 36.80 0.53
CA ALA A 730 2.72 35.68 1.36
C ALA A 730 3.41 35.68 2.73
N ALA A 731 4.73 35.97 2.80
CA ALA A 731 5.45 36.11 4.06
C ALA A 731 4.96 37.32 4.90
N ALA A 732 4.66 38.45 4.25
CA ALA A 732 4.11 39.62 4.92
C ALA A 732 2.71 39.35 5.51
N LEU A 733 1.85 38.67 4.75
CA LEU A 733 0.52 38.22 5.19
C LEU A 733 0.60 37.29 6.40
N MET A 734 1.52 36.30 6.36
CA MET A 734 1.79 35.42 7.51
C MET A 734 2.30 36.21 8.73
N GLY A 735 3.18 37.19 8.51
CA GLY A 735 3.66 38.09 9.58
C GLY A 735 2.51 38.80 10.27
N SER A 736 1.64 39.50 9.51
CA SER A 736 0.46 40.19 10.03
C SER A 736 -0.48 39.27 10.80
N TYR A 737 -0.65 38.02 10.33
CA TYR A 737 -1.45 37.01 11.04
C TYR A 737 -0.82 36.64 12.38
N PHE A 738 0.48 36.35 12.41
CA PHE A 738 1.18 35.98 13.64
C PHE A 738 1.38 37.14 14.61
N ASP A 739 1.43 38.38 14.15
CA ASP A 739 1.43 39.56 15.03
C ASP A 739 0.10 39.68 15.75
N ARG A 740 -1.00 39.30 15.12
CA ARG A 740 -2.33 39.31 15.71
C ARG A 740 -2.62 38.07 16.58
N PHE A 741 -2.18 36.89 16.11
CA PHE A 741 -2.41 35.59 16.76
C PHE A 741 -1.08 35.00 17.23
N GLY A 742 -0.41 35.67 18.15
CA GLY A 742 0.91 35.27 18.65
C GLY A 742 0.90 33.94 19.37
N GLY A 743 -0.22 33.56 20.02
CA GLY A 743 -0.40 32.28 20.66
C GLY A 743 -0.31 31.10 19.66
N ILE A 744 -0.83 31.25 18.42
CA ILE A 744 -0.73 30.24 17.37
C ILE A 744 0.74 30.06 16.97
N ARG A 745 1.45 31.14 16.71
CA ARG A 745 2.87 31.11 16.34
C ARG A 745 3.71 30.37 17.40
N ASP A 746 3.49 30.70 18.67
CA ASP A 746 4.26 30.18 19.79
C ASP A 746 3.93 28.67 19.99
N TYR A 747 2.65 28.30 19.87
CA TYR A 747 2.21 26.91 19.88
C TYR A 747 2.86 26.08 18.74
N LEU A 748 2.80 26.54 17.49
CA LEU A 748 3.38 25.83 16.35
C LEU A 748 4.90 25.61 16.53
N LYS A 749 5.60 26.59 17.11
CA LYS A 749 7.02 26.41 17.44
C LYS A 749 7.25 25.42 18.57
N SER A 750 6.46 25.47 19.66
CA SER A 750 6.62 24.56 20.80
C SER A 750 6.36 23.11 20.42
N VAL A 751 5.34 22.84 19.61
CA VAL A 751 5.00 21.48 19.13
C VAL A 751 6.19 20.80 18.45
N VAL A 752 6.90 21.51 17.57
CA VAL A 752 8.06 20.93 16.86
C VAL A 752 9.21 20.69 17.81
N VAL A 753 9.47 21.62 18.75
CA VAL A 753 10.55 21.47 19.74
C VAL A 753 10.28 20.31 20.69
N GLU A 754 9.06 20.23 21.23
CA GLU A 754 8.65 19.16 22.13
C GLU A 754 8.63 17.80 21.42
N ALA A 755 8.18 17.77 20.16
CA ALA A 755 8.18 16.54 19.38
C ALA A 755 9.59 16.02 19.06
N ARG A 756 10.57 16.91 18.88
CA ARG A 756 11.98 16.53 18.72
C ARG A 756 12.57 15.89 19.97
N ASP A 757 12.21 16.44 21.13
CA ASP A 757 12.69 15.92 22.42
C ASP A 757 12.04 14.58 22.77
N ARG A 758 10.71 14.48 22.61
CA ARG A 758 9.93 13.28 22.98
C ARG A 758 9.94 12.18 21.90
N GLY A 759 10.20 12.52 20.64
CA GLY A 759 10.11 11.61 19.49
C GLY A 759 8.68 11.42 18.95
N TYR A 760 7.67 12.11 19.54
CA TYR A 760 6.27 11.98 19.14
C TYR A 760 5.48 13.26 19.44
N THR A 761 4.28 13.36 18.82
CA THR A 761 3.25 14.34 19.18
C THR A 761 2.03 13.62 19.77
N GLU A 762 1.21 14.36 20.54
CA GLU A 762 0.00 13.83 21.19
C GLU A 762 -1.24 14.63 20.80
N THR A 763 -2.39 13.95 20.75
CA THR A 763 -3.71 14.58 20.69
C THR A 763 -4.16 15.06 22.08
N ILE A 764 -5.29 15.79 22.15
CA ILE A 764 -5.93 16.19 23.40
C ILE A 764 -6.27 14.98 24.31
N LEU A 765 -6.55 13.83 23.72
CA LEU A 765 -6.89 12.58 24.44
C LEU A 765 -5.72 11.60 24.56
N GLY A 766 -4.49 12.03 24.24
CA GLY A 766 -3.26 11.26 24.50
C GLY A 766 -2.87 10.27 23.38
N ARG A 767 -3.51 10.30 22.21
CA ARG A 767 -3.07 9.50 21.05
C ARG A 767 -1.74 10.01 20.56
N ARG A 768 -0.76 9.10 20.38
CA ARG A 768 0.60 9.43 19.97
C ARG A 768 0.83 9.19 18.49
N ARG A 769 1.60 10.08 17.86
CA ARG A 769 2.20 9.87 16.54
C ARG A 769 3.71 9.99 16.66
N TYR A 770 4.42 8.90 16.42
CA TYR A 770 5.87 8.85 16.45
C TYR A 770 6.47 9.43 15.16
N LEU A 771 7.53 10.24 15.30
CA LEU A 771 8.13 11.01 14.21
C LEU A 771 9.67 10.95 14.31
N PRO A 772 10.28 9.77 14.03
CA PRO A 772 11.72 9.59 14.15
C PRO A 772 12.52 10.53 13.23
N ASP A 773 11.97 10.91 12.09
CA ASP A 773 12.63 11.76 11.09
C ASP A 773 12.74 13.23 11.49
N LEU A 774 12.17 13.65 12.64
CA LEU A 774 12.33 15.03 13.14
C LEU A 774 13.79 15.42 13.43
N ASN A 775 14.63 14.42 13.72
CA ASN A 775 16.06 14.59 13.98
C ASN A 775 16.92 14.08 12.79
N SER A 776 16.32 13.81 11.62
CA SER A 776 17.04 13.40 10.42
C SER A 776 17.99 14.50 9.93
N GLU A 777 19.20 14.10 9.53
CA GLU A 777 20.16 15.02 8.87
C GLU A 777 19.67 15.43 7.49
N ASN A 778 18.85 14.58 6.84
CA ASN A 778 18.22 14.92 5.56
C ASN A 778 17.17 16.03 5.77
N ARG A 779 17.45 17.19 5.21
CA ARG A 779 16.61 18.37 5.33
C ARG A 779 15.16 18.12 4.85
N GLN A 780 14.97 17.40 3.74
CA GLN A 780 13.65 17.16 3.18
C GLN A 780 12.82 16.23 4.07
N GLN A 781 13.42 15.17 4.63
CA GLN A 781 12.76 14.27 5.59
C GLN A 781 12.41 15.02 6.87
N ARG A 782 13.33 15.82 7.38
CA ARG A 782 13.10 16.64 8.58
C ARG A 782 11.97 17.66 8.38
N GLU A 783 11.96 18.42 7.27
CA GLU A 783 10.88 19.37 6.96
C GLU A 783 9.52 18.66 6.76
N MET A 784 9.53 17.43 6.22
CA MET A 784 8.32 16.62 6.11
C MET A 784 7.82 16.15 7.47
N ALA A 785 8.72 15.70 8.35
CA ALA A 785 8.39 15.30 9.72
C ALA A 785 7.90 16.50 10.56
N GLU A 786 8.47 17.69 10.40
CA GLU A 786 7.99 18.92 11.02
C GLU A 786 6.55 19.24 10.62
N ARG A 787 6.20 19.15 9.34
CA ARG A 787 4.80 19.32 8.87
C ARG A 787 3.88 18.27 9.48
N MET A 788 4.34 17.02 9.59
CA MET A 788 3.57 15.96 10.24
C MET A 788 3.37 16.24 11.73
N ALA A 789 4.39 16.80 12.41
CA ALA A 789 4.32 17.16 13.82
C ALA A 789 3.29 18.27 14.07
N LEU A 790 3.21 19.25 13.19
CA LEU A 790 2.24 20.37 13.29
C LEU A 790 0.79 19.89 13.05
N ASN A 791 0.59 19.02 12.06
CA ASN A 791 -0.74 18.55 11.67
C ASN A 791 -1.32 17.51 12.64
N ALA A 792 -0.50 16.57 13.14
CA ALA A 792 -1.00 15.41 13.87
C ALA A 792 -1.79 15.73 15.16
N PRO A 793 -1.41 16.68 16.03
CA PRO A 793 -2.20 17.02 17.21
C PRO A 793 -3.58 17.56 16.86
N ILE A 794 -3.69 18.37 15.81
CA ILE A 794 -4.94 19.02 15.40
C ILE A 794 -5.86 18.01 14.74
N GLN A 795 -5.37 17.34 13.70
CA GLN A 795 -6.15 16.36 12.92
C GLN A 795 -6.51 15.12 13.76
N GLY A 796 -5.57 14.67 14.60
CA GLY A 796 -5.81 13.53 15.48
C GLY A 796 -6.82 13.87 16.58
N SER A 797 -6.76 15.07 17.17
CA SER A 797 -7.76 15.49 18.15
C SER A 797 -9.15 15.64 17.52
N ALA A 798 -9.24 16.09 16.27
CA ALA A 798 -10.52 16.11 15.54
C ALA A 798 -11.09 14.70 15.36
N ALA A 799 -10.24 13.73 15.01
CA ALA A 799 -10.64 12.33 14.89
C ALA A 799 -11.10 11.74 16.24
N ASP A 800 -10.38 12.01 17.31
CA ASP A 800 -10.73 11.56 18.66
C ASP A 800 -12.06 12.16 19.13
N ILE A 801 -12.27 13.45 18.94
CA ILE A 801 -13.54 14.14 19.26
C ILE A 801 -14.70 13.52 18.48
N MET A 802 -14.49 13.26 17.19
CA MET A 802 -15.52 12.63 16.34
C MET A 802 -15.88 11.22 16.83
N LYS A 803 -14.89 10.41 17.23
CA LYS A 803 -15.13 9.07 17.80
C LYS A 803 -15.91 9.15 19.11
N VAL A 804 -15.54 10.06 20.00
CA VAL A 804 -16.27 10.26 21.26
C VAL A 804 -17.70 10.70 20.99
N ALA A 805 -17.92 11.64 20.07
CA ALA A 805 -19.25 12.11 19.67
C ALA A 805 -20.10 10.98 19.13
N MET A 806 -19.54 10.19 18.19
CA MET A 806 -20.20 9.03 17.59
C MET A 806 -20.65 8.03 18.65
N LEU A 807 -19.78 7.69 19.60
CA LEU A 807 -20.08 6.76 20.70
C LEU A 807 -21.13 7.32 21.68
N ASN A 808 -21.07 8.60 22.00
CA ASN A 808 -22.06 9.23 22.89
C ASN A 808 -23.45 9.23 22.25
N VAL A 809 -23.52 9.63 20.97
CA VAL A 809 -24.78 9.63 20.20
C VAL A 809 -25.35 8.21 20.11
N ALA A 810 -24.54 7.21 19.74
CA ALA A 810 -25.00 5.82 19.64
C ALA A 810 -25.52 5.29 20.99
N ARG A 811 -24.82 5.56 22.09
CA ARG A 811 -25.28 5.18 23.44
C ARG A 811 -26.62 5.82 23.78
N ARG A 812 -26.82 7.09 23.45
CA ARG A 812 -28.06 7.79 23.76
C ARG A 812 -29.24 7.33 22.89
N ILE A 813 -29.01 7.09 21.59
CA ILE A 813 -30.02 6.49 20.72
C ILE A 813 -30.54 5.18 21.32
N ASN A 814 -29.60 4.32 21.76
CA ASN A 814 -29.94 3.02 22.36
C ASN A 814 -30.66 3.17 23.73
N SER A 815 -30.17 4.06 24.61
CA SER A 815 -30.73 4.24 25.97
C SER A 815 -32.10 4.91 25.97
N GLU A 816 -32.37 5.79 24.98
CA GLU A 816 -33.69 6.42 24.80
C GLU A 816 -34.66 5.58 23.97
N GLY A 817 -34.21 4.42 23.44
CA GLY A 817 -35.03 3.49 22.69
C GLY A 817 -35.46 4.00 21.30
N LEU A 818 -34.67 4.93 20.72
CA LEU A 818 -34.93 5.44 19.39
C LEU A 818 -34.71 4.34 18.35
N LYS A 819 -35.46 4.39 17.28
CA LYS A 819 -35.33 3.50 16.12
C LYS A 819 -34.49 4.07 15.01
N SER A 820 -34.21 5.38 15.05
CA SER A 820 -33.25 6.05 14.19
C SER A 820 -31.86 5.50 14.44
N ARG A 821 -30.98 5.50 13.41
CA ARG A 821 -29.67 4.88 13.52
C ARG A 821 -28.59 5.65 12.79
N LEU A 822 -27.35 5.51 13.26
CA LEU A 822 -26.15 6.02 12.61
C LEU A 822 -25.76 5.11 11.44
N LEU A 823 -25.44 5.70 10.28
CA LEU A 823 -25.09 4.97 9.06
C LEU A 823 -23.64 5.18 8.62
N LEU A 824 -23.19 6.45 8.59
CA LEU A 824 -21.88 6.80 8.07
C LEU A 824 -21.20 7.87 8.92
N GLN A 825 -19.88 7.80 8.93
CA GLN A 825 -18.98 8.87 9.33
C GLN A 825 -18.16 9.29 8.11
N VAL A 826 -18.24 10.55 7.71
CA VAL A 826 -17.55 11.10 6.54
C VAL A 826 -16.84 12.40 6.93
N HIS A 827 -15.50 12.39 7.03
CA HIS A 827 -14.71 13.51 7.53
C HIS A 827 -15.15 13.98 8.92
N ASP A 828 -15.75 15.16 9.03
CA ASP A 828 -16.23 15.75 10.27
C ASP A 828 -17.78 15.66 10.39
N GLU A 829 -18.43 14.79 9.59
CA GLU A 829 -19.88 14.62 9.45
C GLU A 829 -20.34 13.23 9.91
N LEU A 830 -21.46 13.17 10.62
CA LEU A 830 -22.22 11.95 10.92
C LEU A 830 -23.54 11.96 10.14
N ILE A 831 -23.93 10.78 9.61
CA ILE A 831 -25.12 10.61 8.78
C ILE A 831 -26.04 9.55 9.41
N PHE A 832 -27.30 9.89 9.58
CA PHE A 832 -28.30 9.05 10.23
C PHE A 832 -29.52 8.81 9.32
N GLU A 833 -30.17 7.67 9.49
CA GLU A 833 -31.55 7.44 9.04
C GLU A 833 -32.54 7.76 10.17
N ILE A 834 -33.55 8.56 9.87
CA ILE A 834 -34.54 9.01 10.83
C ILE A 834 -35.78 8.11 10.77
N ALA A 835 -36.18 7.53 11.89
CA ALA A 835 -37.46 6.85 12.04
C ALA A 835 -38.59 7.86 12.13
N LYS A 836 -39.78 7.43 11.69
CA LYS A 836 -40.96 8.32 11.66
C LYS A 836 -41.29 8.90 13.03
N GLY A 837 -41.29 10.20 13.12
CA GLY A 837 -41.62 10.96 14.35
C GLY A 837 -40.47 11.23 15.31
N GLU A 838 -39.23 10.82 14.96
CA GLU A 838 -38.04 11.00 15.82
C GLU A 838 -37.15 12.16 15.41
N ALA A 839 -37.49 12.93 14.36
CA ALA A 839 -36.60 13.94 13.79
C ALA A 839 -36.15 15.02 14.80
N ASP A 840 -37.06 15.60 15.55
CA ASP A 840 -36.76 16.67 16.53
C ASP A 840 -35.94 16.12 17.70
N GLN A 841 -36.29 14.94 18.21
CA GLN A 841 -35.62 14.29 19.32
C GLN A 841 -34.19 13.91 18.93
N LEU A 842 -34.00 13.26 17.77
CA LEU A 842 -32.69 12.89 17.26
C LEU A 842 -31.83 14.13 17.02
N SER A 843 -32.37 15.18 16.40
CA SER A 843 -31.63 16.42 16.14
C SER A 843 -31.11 17.07 17.43
N ALA A 844 -31.99 17.15 18.45
CA ALA A 844 -31.61 17.71 19.75
C ALA A 844 -30.52 16.86 20.42
N LEU A 845 -30.68 15.54 20.43
CA LEU A 845 -29.73 14.58 21.00
C LEU A 845 -28.37 14.67 20.30
N VAL A 846 -28.35 14.62 18.97
CA VAL A 846 -27.11 14.67 18.19
C VAL A 846 -26.37 15.99 18.42
N LYS A 847 -27.09 17.12 18.42
CA LYS A 847 -26.50 18.43 18.67
C LYS A 847 -25.91 18.54 20.07
N GLU A 848 -26.58 17.99 21.07
CA GLU A 848 -26.11 18.01 22.46
C GLU A 848 -24.86 17.15 22.63
N GLU A 849 -24.89 15.88 22.17
CA GLU A 849 -23.76 14.95 22.36
C GLU A 849 -22.52 15.32 21.54
N MET A 850 -22.68 15.75 20.30
CA MET A 850 -21.57 16.25 19.51
C MET A 850 -21.01 17.56 20.12
N GLY A 851 -21.88 18.50 20.52
CA GLY A 851 -21.46 19.76 21.13
C GLY A 851 -20.71 19.60 22.45
N ASN A 852 -20.96 18.54 23.19
CA ASN A 852 -20.38 18.23 24.50
C ASN A 852 -19.40 17.07 24.47
N ALA A 853 -18.97 16.59 23.30
CA ALA A 853 -18.14 15.40 23.18
C ALA A 853 -16.82 15.51 23.97
N VAL A 854 -16.16 16.66 23.91
CA VAL A 854 -14.93 16.98 24.67
C VAL A 854 -14.98 18.43 25.13
N ALA A 855 -14.58 18.67 26.39
CA ALA A 855 -14.51 20.02 26.94
C ALA A 855 -13.35 20.83 26.37
N LEU A 856 -13.63 21.78 25.50
CA LEU A 856 -12.66 22.73 25.00
C LEU A 856 -12.81 24.11 25.67
N SER A 857 -11.84 25.02 25.47
CA SER A 857 -11.90 26.42 25.95
C SER A 857 -12.96 27.28 25.22
N LEU A 858 -13.59 26.70 24.18
CA LEU A 858 -14.64 27.31 23.34
C LEU A 858 -15.64 26.24 22.94
N PRO A 859 -16.88 26.60 22.54
CA PRO A 859 -17.91 25.63 22.19
C PRO A 859 -17.56 24.87 20.91
N LEU A 860 -18.04 23.64 20.80
CA LEU A 860 -18.09 22.88 19.56
C LEU A 860 -19.46 23.11 18.89
N ASP A 861 -19.48 23.91 17.83
CA ASP A 861 -20.73 24.15 17.11
C ASP A 861 -21.00 23.06 16.09
N VAL A 862 -22.25 22.61 16.06
CA VAL A 862 -22.73 21.52 15.21
C VAL A 862 -23.85 22.04 14.31
N ASN A 863 -23.66 21.89 13.01
CA ASN A 863 -24.70 22.16 12.02
C ASN A 863 -25.51 20.89 11.80
N ILE A 864 -26.84 20.99 11.72
CA ILE A 864 -27.73 19.84 11.46
C ILE A 864 -28.62 20.17 10.29
N GLY A 865 -28.70 19.23 9.33
CA GLY A 865 -29.63 19.29 8.23
C GLY A 865 -30.47 18.00 8.13
N ILE A 866 -31.67 18.12 7.61
CA ILE A 866 -32.61 17.01 7.37
C ILE A 866 -33.09 17.06 5.95
N GLY A 867 -33.10 15.95 5.27
CA GLY A 867 -33.56 15.87 3.89
C GLY A 867 -33.85 14.45 3.42
N LYS A 868 -34.50 14.36 2.27
CA LYS A 868 -34.82 13.06 1.63
C LYS A 868 -33.62 12.33 1.05
N SER A 869 -32.56 13.05 0.85
CA SER A 869 -31.28 12.52 0.36
C SER A 869 -30.11 13.16 1.10
N TRP A 870 -28.94 12.60 0.96
CA TRP A 870 -27.71 13.12 1.58
C TRP A 870 -27.40 14.57 1.14
N ASP A 871 -27.58 14.88 -0.17
CA ASP A 871 -27.39 16.26 -0.66
C ASP A 871 -28.41 17.23 -0.08
N LEU A 872 -29.70 16.82 0.00
CA LEU A 872 -30.77 17.66 0.58
C LEU A 872 -30.68 17.84 2.10
N ALA A 873 -30.00 16.92 2.77
CA ALA A 873 -29.68 17.04 4.19
C ALA A 873 -28.39 17.85 4.45
N ALA A 874 -27.58 18.15 3.43
CA ALA A 874 -26.35 18.92 3.58
C ALA A 874 -26.64 20.40 3.97
N HIS A 875 -25.65 21.06 4.59
CA HIS A 875 -25.72 22.42 5.12
C HIS A 875 -25.18 23.48 4.17
#